data_7ab0466407780422facaa319eea31652
#
_entry.id   7ab0466407780422facaa319eea31652
#
_cell.length_a   1.000
_cell.length_b   1.000
_cell.length_c   1.000
_cell.angle_alpha   90.00
_cell.angle_beta   90.00
_cell.angle_gamma   90.00
#
_symmetry.space_group_name_H-M   'P 1'
#
loop_
_entity.id
_entity.type
_entity.pdbx_description
1 polymer ?
#
loop_
_entity_poly.entity_id
_entity_poly.type
_entity_poly.pdbx_seq_one_letter_code
_entity_poly.pdbx_strand_id
1 'polypeptide(L)'
;MKDDNRSGGSARGRNRLVLRTPASWWGNAWREALPSGNGIVGAAVYGAVSSETVLINHGELWYGGKPGELPDVSHTLPEVRRMMDQGQYREASAHLAETLGRLGYESVRETPLPLADLNIRRPVDSGFRRYRRTLDMESGEVSVRWEEGSDAYERALFVSRKDDVIVCELRGSRKGSVAAELELKPHQKGEAASPGIPKCVEESAAVSTAVLAADGYIRYAAKNDDGLDFGAVLRVIPQGGTMTAGRDKIAVSGADSALLLIKVFVKGERERDWLRLERELAAIGQAYAELMQRHAAVHGPLFRSAAIRLQDESEADRSNEEWLLEAYEGELPPGLAETMWAYGRYLFISGTREDGLPIPLYGLWCGDYKAVWSHLMANENVQMMYWHTDVGGLSALALPMFRYYEERMEQFRDNARKLFGCRGIFIPAGTTPGNATPFQVVPVILNWTGAAGWLARHFYDYYLFTGDESFLRERALPFMREAALFYEDFFVVAGDGKLLSYPSVSPENTPGNFMPENHTFGGVGHPMPSAINATLDFAIAKELLTQLIEGSRIAGVYAGEIGRWEEMLARIPEYQINEDGAVKEWMHPDFQDRYRHRHISHIYPVFPAHEITREKDAALFVAFAEAVRRRLVIGIGDQTAWSFAHLANIYARMEEGELALECLSLLARSCLLNNFYTVHNDWRQMGISLNYRRAPVQMDANLGWVSAVQEMLLYVSPGTVKLLPSLPQAWNAGEARGLRLCTGSIAFAWNRDQGRLVAELKAERKTELVLRLPAWAGEWTWEAAGEAEAQAAGPHRAVIRMAPGSRLTIAAGSA
;
A
#
# COMPACT_ATOMS: atom_id res chain seq x y z
N MET A 1 38.25 -21.58 -3.26
CA MET A 1 37.39 -22.64 -3.78
C MET A 1 36.63 -22.05 -4.95
N LYS A 2 36.64 -22.70 -6.08
CA LYS A 2 36.30 -22.15 -7.38
C LYS A 2 34.86 -21.66 -7.47
N ASP A 3 34.72 -20.43 -7.91
CA ASP A 3 33.46 -19.83 -8.33
C ASP A 3 32.82 -20.67 -9.44
N ASP A 4 31.59 -21.10 -9.20
CA ASP A 4 30.75 -21.70 -10.23
C ASP A 4 30.26 -20.60 -11.18
N ASN A 5 30.99 -20.46 -12.24
CA ASN A 5 30.73 -19.58 -13.37
C ASN A 5 29.57 -20.12 -14.20
N ARG A 6 28.31 -19.76 -13.86
CA ARG A 6 27.15 -19.98 -14.74
C ARG A 6 26.69 -18.66 -15.33
N SER A 7 27.18 -18.46 -16.55
CA SER A 7 26.66 -17.65 -17.67
C SER A 7 25.50 -16.67 -17.40
N GLY A 8 25.78 -15.42 -17.66
CA GLY A 8 24.82 -14.31 -17.75
C GLY A 8 25.17 -13.19 -16.79
N GLY A 9 26.13 -12.33 -17.15
CA GLY A 9 26.44 -11.12 -16.43
C GLY A 9 25.26 -10.13 -16.47
N SER A 10 24.32 -10.24 -15.54
CA SER A 10 23.42 -9.16 -15.15
C SER A 10 23.46 -9.06 -13.64
N ALA A 11 23.86 -7.90 -13.13
CA ALA A 11 23.62 -7.32 -11.81
C ALA A 11 23.18 -8.28 -10.65
N ARG A 12 23.88 -9.39 -10.41
CA ARG A 12 23.64 -10.25 -9.25
C ARG A 12 24.09 -9.53 -7.98
N GLY A 13 23.17 -9.05 -7.17
CA GLY A 13 23.41 -8.42 -5.88
C GLY A 13 22.48 -7.28 -5.56
N ARG A 14 21.93 -6.59 -6.52
CA ARG A 14 20.91 -5.52 -6.36
C ARG A 14 19.53 -6.12 -6.11
N ASN A 15 18.62 -5.34 -5.60
CA ASN A 15 17.25 -5.75 -5.31
C ASN A 15 17.16 -6.87 -4.26
N ARG A 16 18.01 -6.81 -3.23
CA ARG A 16 18.02 -7.78 -2.14
C ARG A 16 17.91 -7.11 -0.78
N LEU A 17 17.11 -7.73 0.09
CA LEU A 17 17.24 -7.51 1.53
C LEU A 17 18.20 -8.55 2.09
N VAL A 18 19.09 -8.11 2.97
CA VAL A 18 20.10 -8.96 3.60
C VAL A 18 20.10 -8.69 5.09
N LEU A 19 19.83 -9.72 5.91
CA LEU A 19 19.88 -9.64 7.36
C LEU A 19 20.88 -10.66 7.91
N ARG A 20 21.59 -10.27 8.96
CA ARG A 20 22.61 -11.09 9.63
C ARG A 20 22.11 -11.76 10.90
N THR A 21 20.83 -11.55 11.24
CA THR A 21 20.17 -12.12 12.42
C THR A 21 18.84 -12.77 12.04
N PRO A 22 18.40 -13.83 12.76
CA PRO A 22 17.02 -14.30 12.68
C PRO A 22 16.04 -13.23 13.15
N ALA A 23 14.75 -13.41 12.85
CA ALA A 23 13.70 -12.58 13.43
C ALA A 23 13.66 -12.77 14.95
N SER A 24 13.68 -11.66 15.69
CA SER A 24 13.89 -11.67 17.15
C SER A 24 12.94 -10.75 17.91
N TRP A 25 11.93 -10.18 17.24
CA TRP A 25 10.97 -9.33 17.92
C TRP A 25 10.22 -10.08 19.03
N TRP A 26 10.20 -9.53 20.22
CA TRP A 26 9.63 -10.11 21.45
C TRP A 26 8.21 -10.66 21.23
N GLY A 27 8.03 -11.98 21.26
CA GLY A 27 6.74 -12.64 21.10
C GLY A 27 6.03 -12.47 19.75
N ASN A 28 6.57 -11.64 18.84
CA ASN A 28 5.99 -11.29 17.55
C ASN A 28 7.04 -11.35 16.43
N ALA A 29 7.76 -12.44 16.33
CA ALA A 29 8.84 -12.61 15.35
C ALA A 29 8.39 -12.41 13.89
N TRP A 30 7.10 -12.60 13.59
CA TRP A 30 6.55 -12.35 12.26
C TRP A 30 6.79 -10.92 11.77
N ARG A 31 6.90 -9.93 12.67
CA ARG A 31 7.16 -8.53 12.31
C ARG A 31 8.53 -8.31 11.66
N GLU A 32 9.49 -9.18 11.92
CA GLU A 32 10.82 -9.15 11.31
C GLU A 32 11.04 -10.29 10.31
N ALA A 33 10.00 -11.06 9.99
CA ALA A 33 10.08 -12.13 9.01
C ALA A 33 10.31 -11.58 7.59
N LEU A 34 10.93 -12.38 6.73
CA LEU A 34 11.03 -12.06 5.31
C LEU A 34 9.82 -12.64 4.57
N PRO A 35 9.09 -11.79 3.82
CA PRO A 35 7.87 -12.20 3.14
C PRO A 35 8.13 -12.81 1.78
N SER A 36 7.34 -13.83 1.41
CA SER A 36 7.12 -14.28 0.04
C SER A 36 5.62 -14.40 -0.22
N GLY A 37 5.17 -14.15 -1.45
CA GLY A 37 3.74 -14.19 -1.75
C GLY A 37 3.43 -14.21 -3.23
N ASN A 38 2.20 -14.63 -3.55
CA ASN A 38 1.70 -14.68 -4.93
C ASN A 38 0.43 -13.84 -5.16
N GLY A 39 0.07 -13.00 -4.18
CA GLY A 39 -1.12 -12.17 -4.19
C GLY A 39 -2.35 -12.80 -3.56
N ILE A 40 -2.31 -14.10 -3.22
CA ILE A 40 -3.39 -14.82 -2.52
C ILE A 40 -2.84 -15.55 -1.30
N VAL A 41 -1.72 -16.24 -1.44
CA VAL A 41 -1.03 -16.96 -0.37
C VAL A 41 0.23 -16.21 -0.02
N GLY A 42 0.44 -15.97 1.28
CA GLY A 42 1.64 -15.39 1.85
C GLY A 42 2.37 -16.39 2.74
N ALA A 43 3.71 -16.34 2.70
CA ALA A 43 4.58 -17.05 3.61
C ALA A 43 5.61 -16.08 4.21
N ALA A 44 5.76 -16.08 5.53
CA ALA A 44 6.71 -15.24 6.24
C ALA A 44 7.75 -16.11 6.98
N VAL A 45 9.02 -15.96 6.59
CA VAL A 45 10.14 -16.79 7.07
C VAL A 45 10.87 -16.09 8.21
N TYR A 46 10.89 -16.71 9.40
CA TYR A 46 11.55 -16.12 10.58
C TYR A 46 13.08 -16.25 10.55
N GLY A 47 13.57 -17.30 9.91
CA GLY A 47 15.01 -17.52 9.74
C GLY A 47 15.72 -18.18 10.94
N ALA A 48 15.01 -18.79 11.88
CA ALA A 48 15.64 -19.47 13.01
C ALA A 48 16.40 -20.74 12.56
N VAL A 49 17.57 -21.00 13.12
CA VAL A 49 18.43 -22.12 12.69
C VAL A 49 17.90 -23.47 13.15
N SER A 50 17.62 -23.63 14.45
CA SER A 50 17.23 -24.92 15.05
C SER A 50 15.73 -25.19 14.98
N SER A 51 14.92 -24.15 15.10
CA SER A 51 13.46 -24.25 15.11
C SER A 51 12.87 -23.12 14.28
N GLU A 52 12.80 -23.36 12.96
CA GLU A 52 12.19 -22.43 12.01
C GLU A 52 10.69 -22.40 12.13
N THR A 53 10.12 -21.23 11.97
CA THR A 53 8.70 -21.03 11.74
C THR A 53 8.48 -20.29 10.43
N VAL A 54 7.66 -20.87 9.58
CA VAL A 54 7.12 -20.19 8.41
C VAL A 54 5.64 -19.95 8.65
N LEU A 55 5.28 -18.70 8.90
CA LEU A 55 3.88 -18.29 9.02
C LEU A 55 3.21 -18.30 7.65
N ILE A 56 2.06 -18.95 7.54
CA ILE A 56 1.28 -19.05 6.31
C ILE A 56 -0.01 -18.25 6.46
N ASN A 57 -0.31 -17.43 5.47
CA ASN A 57 -1.53 -16.62 5.37
C ASN A 57 -2.25 -16.86 4.04
N HIS A 58 -3.54 -16.56 4.02
CA HIS A 58 -4.35 -16.51 2.81
C HIS A 58 -5.18 -15.22 2.78
N GLY A 59 -5.18 -14.52 1.66
CA GLY A 59 -5.83 -13.21 1.51
C GLY A 59 -7.33 -13.21 1.80
N GLU A 60 -8.02 -14.34 1.66
CA GLU A 60 -9.46 -14.48 1.92
C GLU A 60 -9.80 -15.07 3.30
N LEU A 61 -8.82 -15.37 4.14
CA LEU A 61 -9.07 -15.88 5.48
C LEU A 61 -9.32 -14.73 6.46
N TRP A 62 -10.55 -14.28 6.51
CA TRP A 62 -11.05 -13.26 7.41
C TRP A 62 -12.10 -13.83 8.33
N TYR A 63 -12.17 -13.30 9.55
CA TYR A 63 -13.11 -13.72 10.57
C TYR A 63 -13.62 -12.52 11.39
N GLY A 64 -14.92 -12.50 11.70
CA GLY A 64 -15.52 -11.41 12.48
C GLY A 64 -17.02 -11.56 12.71
N GLY A 65 -17.64 -12.58 12.14
CA GLY A 65 -19.07 -12.82 12.26
C GLY A 65 -19.93 -12.10 11.20
N LYS A 66 -21.23 -12.07 11.40
CA LYS A 66 -22.15 -11.44 10.46
C LYS A 66 -22.24 -9.94 10.69
N PRO A 67 -22.28 -9.12 9.62
CA PRO A 67 -22.55 -7.69 9.74
C PRO A 67 -23.88 -7.43 10.42
N GLY A 68 -23.96 -6.36 11.22
CA GLY A 68 -25.24 -5.86 11.75
C GLY A 68 -26.13 -5.30 10.64
N GLU A 69 -27.43 -5.39 10.82
CA GLU A 69 -28.37 -4.75 9.91
C GLU A 69 -28.39 -3.24 10.20
N LEU A 70 -28.00 -2.42 9.21
CA LEU A 70 -27.96 -0.96 9.35
C LEU A 70 -29.41 -0.42 9.43
N PRO A 71 -29.83 0.25 10.52
CA PRO A 71 -31.16 0.86 10.59
C PRO A 71 -31.23 2.12 9.71
N ASP A 72 -32.45 2.48 9.30
CA ASP A 72 -32.67 3.75 8.62
C ASP A 72 -32.72 4.90 9.65
N VAL A 73 -31.71 5.74 9.61
CA VAL A 73 -31.55 6.92 10.46
C VAL A 73 -31.42 8.20 9.61
N SER A 74 -31.86 8.17 8.37
CA SER A 74 -31.77 9.28 7.41
C SER A 74 -32.42 10.57 7.90
N HIS A 75 -33.45 10.46 8.76
CA HIS A 75 -34.10 11.59 9.43
C HIS A 75 -33.16 12.41 10.32
N THR A 76 -32.00 11.87 10.72
CA THR A 76 -31.03 12.60 11.56
C THR A 76 -30.30 13.71 10.79
N LEU A 77 -30.13 13.61 9.48
CA LEU A 77 -29.37 14.60 8.69
C LEU A 77 -29.97 16.02 8.80
N PRO A 78 -31.30 16.22 8.59
CA PRO A 78 -31.91 17.54 8.82
C PRO A 78 -31.74 18.05 10.25
N GLU A 79 -31.77 17.18 11.26
CA GLU A 79 -31.55 17.53 12.66
C GLU A 79 -30.12 17.98 12.93
N VAL A 80 -29.13 17.24 12.42
CA VAL A 80 -27.69 17.59 12.48
C VAL A 80 -27.46 18.95 11.86
N ARG A 81 -28.02 19.20 10.66
CA ARG A 81 -27.92 20.49 9.97
C ARG A 81 -28.51 21.64 10.77
N ARG A 82 -29.72 21.46 11.30
CA ARG A 82 -30.36 22.48 12.18
C ARG A 82 -29.51 22.78 13.43
N MET A 83 -28.90 21.77 14.05
CA MET A 83 -27.99 21.96 15.18
C MET A 83 -26.75 22.76 14.76
N MET A 84 -26.15 22.44 13.61
CA MET A 84 -24.99 23.17 13.09
C MET A 84 -25.33 24.61 12.76
N ASP A 85 -26.48 24.88 12.13
CA ASP A 85 -26.98 26.24 11.84
C ASP A 85 -27.19 27.07 13.13
N GLN A 86 -27.39 26.39 14.28
CA GLN A 86 -27.53 27.01 15.61
C GLN A 86 -26.21 27.10 16.38
N GLY A 87 -25.07 26.68 15.78
CA GLY A 87 -23.78 26.67 16.45
C GLY A 87 -23.58 25.52 17.46
N GLN A 88 -24.49 24.53 17.50
CA GLN A 88 -24.42 23.36 18.40
C GLN A 88 -23.53 22.26 17.79
N TYR A 89 -22.27 22.61 17.49
CA TYR A 89 -21.39 21.75 16.68
C TYR A 89 -21.00 20.44 17.37
N ARG A 90 -20.82 20.43 18.72
CA ARG A 90 -20.44 19.22 19.47
C ARG A 90 -21.57 18.21 19.47
N GLU A 91 -22.79 18.66 19.74
CA GLU A 91 -23.99 17.86 19.74
C GLU A 91 -24.30 17.33 18.33
N ALA A 92 -24.21 18.20 17.33
CA ALA A 92 -24.38 17.84 15.93
C ALA A 92 -23.38 16.77 15.50
N SER A 93 -22.12 16.91 15.90
CA SER A 93 -21.06 15.95 15.57
C SER A 93 -21.36 14.55 16.10
N ALA A 94 -21.88 14.44 17.31
CA ALA A 94 -22.16 13.16 17.97
C ALA A 94 -23.49 12.51 17.54
N HIS A 95 -24.45 13.30 17.07
CA HIS A 95 -25.87 12.94 16.96
C HIS A 95 -26.15 11.65 16.14
N LEU A 96 -25.52 11.47 15.00
CA LEU A 96 -25.69 10.28 14.17
C LEU A 96 -25.18 9.02 14.89
N ALA A 97 -23.96 9.09 15.45
CA ALA A 97 -23.38 7.97 16.19
C ALA A 97 -24.22 7.57 17.42
N GLU A 98 -24.67 8.57 18.18
CA GLU A 98 -25.53 8.34 19.34
C GLU A 98 -26.89 7.75 18.95
N THR A 99 -27.46 8.15 17.81
CA THR A 99 -28.72 7.60 17.33
C THR A 99 -28.59 6.15 16.94
N LEU A 100 -27.54 5.77 16.22
CA LEU A 100 -27.22 4.39 15.94
C LEU A 100 -27.01 3.57 17.22
N GLY A 101 -26.29 4.13 18.20
CA GLY A 101 -26.07 3.49 19.50
C GLY A 101 -27.37 3.27 20.28
N ARG A 102 -28.29 4.27 20.33
CA ARG A 102 -29.61 4.15 20.95
C ARG A 102 -30.49 3.08 20.31
N LEU A 103 -30.32 2.84 19.01
CA LEU A 103 -31.02 1.77 18.30
C LEU A 103 -30.33 0.40 18.47
N GLY A 104 -29.25 0.33 19.25
CA GLY A 104 -28.50 -0.90 19.47
C GLY A 104 -27.74 -1.39 18.24
N TYR A 105 -27.43 -0.51 17.28
CA TYR A 105 -26.67 -0.89 16.11
C TYR A 105 -25.24 -1.23 16.49
N GLU A 106 -24.87 -2.46 16.22
CA GLU A 106 -23.51 -2.98 16.30
C GLU A 106 -23.17 -3.69 15.00
N SER A 107 -22.01 -3.43 14.48
CA SER A 107 -21.50 -4.11 13.29
C SER A 107 -20.09 -4.63 13.53
N VAL A 108 -19.78 -5.75 12.92
CA VAL A 108 -18.56 -6.50 13.20
C VAL A 108 -17.45 -6.09 12.24
N ARG A 109 -16.29 -5.82 12.80
CA ARG A 109 -15.06 -5.68 12.02
C ARG A 109 -14.40 -7.05 11.90
N GLU A 110 -14.33 -7.57 10.68
CA GLU A 110 -13.52 -8.75 10.42
C GLU A 110 -12.01 -8.45 10.54
N THR A 111 -11.25 -9.46 10.87
CA THR A 111 -9.78 -9.42 10.94
C THR A 111 -9.19 -10.57 10.14
N PRO A 112 -8.05 -10.36 9.43
CA PRO A 112 -7.35 -11.46 8.80
C PRO A 112 -6.79 -12.39 9.87
N LEU A 113 -6.87 -13.70 9.64
CA LEU A 113 -6.31 -14.71 10.53
C LEU A 113 -5.03 -15.30 9.95
N PRO A 114 -4.03 -15.63 10.79
CA PRO A 114 -2.96 -16.54 10.40
C PRO A 114 -3.57 -17.93 10.13
N LEU A 115 -3.17 -18.55 9.00
CA LEU A 115 -3.73 -19.82 8.58
C LEU A 115 -3.06 -21.00 9.31
N ALA A 116 -1.75 -21.05 9.29
CA ALA A 116 -0.95 -22.10 9.92
C ALA A 116 0.51 -21.67 10.09
N ASP A 117 1.24 -22.38 10.92
CA ASP A 117 2.70 -22.38 10.95
C ASP A 117 3.23 -23.71 10.39
N LEU A 118 4.17 -23.62 9.44
CA LEU A 118 5.10 -24.71 9.16
C LEU A 118 6.26 -24.60 10.15
N ASN A 119 6.43 -25.58 11.02
CA ASN A 119 7.60 -25.69 11.88
C ASN A 119 8.59 -26.70 11.30
N ILE A 120 9.87 -26.31 11.28
CA ILE A 120 10.99 -27.15 10.85
C ILE A 120 11.98 -27.18 12.01
N ARG A 121 12.04 -28.30 12.73
CA ARG A 121 13.02 -28.52 13.79
C ARG A 121 14.16 -29.36 13.26
N ARG A 122 15.37 -28.92 13.54
CA ARG A 122 16.57 -29.71 13.22
C ARG A 122 17.44 -29.90 14.48
N PRO A 123 18.15 -31.02 14.60
CA PRO A 123 19.19 -31.13 15.62
C PRO A 123 20.28 -30.11 15.35
N VAL A 124 20.82 -29.51 16.40
CA VAL A 124 21.95 -28.58 16.34
C VAL A 124 23.01 -29.13 17.30
N ASP A 125 24.14 -29.55 16.75
CA ASP A 125 25.21 -30.21 17.55
C ASP A 125 26.31 -29.23 17.92
N SER A 126 26.36 -28.06 17.27
CA SER A 126 27.37 -27.02 17.54
C SER A 126 26.82 -25.62 17.25
N GLY A 127 27.54 -24.59 17.67
CA GLY A 127 27.20 -23.19 17.33
C GLY A 127 27.24 -22.92 15.82
N PHE A 128 26.31 -22.12 15.34
CA PHE A 128 26.29 -21.68 13.94
C PHE A 128 27.09 -20.39 13.73
N ARG A 129 27.56 -20.21 12.51
CA ARG A 129 28.30 -19.03 12.06
C ARG A 129 27.93 -18.67 10.62
N ARG A 130 28.37 -17.50 10.15
CA ARG A 130 28.11 -16.97 8.79
C ARG A 130 26.64 -16.99 8.43
N TYR A 131 25.82 -16.69 9.43
CA TYR A 131 24.38 -16.62 9.23
C TYR A 131 24.01 -15.46 8.29
N ARG A 132 23.11 -15.75 7.37
CA ARG A 132 22.52 -14.76 6.47
C ARG A 132 21.10 -15.20 6.08
N ARG A 133 20.14 -14.32 6.17
CA ARG A 133 18.84 -14.47 5.49
C ARG A 133 18.67 -13.38 4.46
N THR A 134 18.14 -13.74 3.29
CA THR A 134 18.08 -12.88 2.12
C THR A 134 16.72 -13.01 1.46
N LEU A 135 16.16 -11.90 1.04
CA LEU A 135 15.04 -11.85 0.11
C LEU A 135 15.57 -11.31 -1.23
N ASP A 136 15.48 -12.09 -2.28
CA ASP A 136 15.70 -11.63 -3.65
C ASP A 136 14.36 -11.15 -4.22
N MET A 137 14.21 -9.84 -4.41
CA MET A 137 12.94 -9.23 -4.80
C MET A 137 12.57 -9.50 -6.25
N GLU A 138 13.54 -9.79 -7.11
CA GLU A 138 13.31 -10.08 -8.51
C GLU A 138 12.76 -11.51 -8.74
N SER A 139 13.18 -12.45 -7.92
CA SER A 139 12.70 -13.84 -7.95
C SER A 139 11.67 -14.16 -6.87
N GLY A 140 11.46 -13.29 -5.87
CA GLY A 140 10.59 -13.57 -4.74
C GLY A 140 11.09 -14.66 -3.80
N GLU A 141 12.37 -15.07 -3.94
CA GLU A 141 12.99 -16.11 -3.12
C GLU A 141 13.49 -15.58 -1.80
N VAL A 142 13.09 -16.22 -0.71
CA VAL A 142 13.68 -16.04 0.62
C VAL A 142 14.66 -17.19 0.87
N SER A 143 15.91 -16.88 1.23
CA SER A 143 16.90 -17.89 1.60
C SER A 143 17.49 -17.63 3.00
N VAL A 144 17.75 -18.69 3.74
CA VAL A 144 18.42 -18.68 5.04
C VAL A 144 19.63 -19.59 4.95
N ARG A 145 20.83 -19.03 5.16
CA ARG A 145 22.10 -19.77 5.05
C ARG A 145 22.90 -19.64 6.34
N TRP A 146 23.55 -20.71 6.72
CA TRP A 146 24.47 -20.73 7.87
C TRP A 146 25.50 -21.88 7.73
N GLU A 147 26.54 -21.80 8.50
CA GLU A 147 27.52 -22.88 8.66
C GLU A 147 27.48 -23.44 10.09
N GLU A 148 27.63 -24.77 10.23
CA GLU A 148 27.71 -25.47 11.48
C GLU A 148 28.86 -26.50 11.39
N GLY A 149 29.91 -26.33 12.19
CA GLY A 149 31.15 -27.09 12.00
C GLY A 149 31.78 -26.84 10.65
N SER A 150 31.90 -27.90 9.84
CA SER A 150 32.40 -27.84 8.44
C SER A 150 31.27 -27.81 7.39
N ASP A 151 30.04 -28.03 7.82
CA ASP A 151 28.89 -28.14 6.91
C ASP A 151 28.16 -26.82 6.74
N ALA A 152 27.77 -26.53 5.51
CA ALA A 152 26.90 -25.41 5.20
C ALA A 152 25.48 -25.90 4.94
N TYR A 153 24.51 -25.13 5.39
CA TYR A 153 23.09 -25.40 5.26
C TYR A 153 22.36 -24.24 4.58
N GLU A 154 21.30 -24.55 3.85
CA GLU A 154 20.43 -23.59 3.21
C GLU A 154 18.98 -24.05 3.29
N ARG A 155 18.10 -23.08 3.59
CA ARG A 155 16.65 -23.18 3.33
C ARG A 155 16.31 -22.10 2.32
N ALA A 156 15.66 -22.48 1.22
CA ALA A 156 15.15 -21.56 0.22
C ALA A 156 13.64 -21.72 0.09
N LEU A 157 12.89 -20.63 0.04
CA LEU A 157 11.43 -20.63 -0.03
C LEU A 157 10.93 -19.55 -0.98
N PHE A 158 9.90 -19.87 -1.75
CA PHE A 158 9.08 -18.91 -2.47
C PHE A 158 7.62 -19.39 -2.58
N VAL A 159 6.70 -18.46 -2.81
CA VAL A 159 5.30 -18.77 -3.11
C VAL A 159 5.07 -18.61 -4.62
N SER A 160 4.80 -19.72 -5.30
CA SER A 160 4.67 -19.72 -6.77
C SER A 160 3.44 -18.96 -7.24
N ARG A 161 3.63 -17.94 -8.09
CA ARG A 161 2.51 -17.26 -8.79
C ARG A 161 1.92 -18.10 -9.91
N LYS A 162 2.65 -19.11 -10.39
CA LYS A 162 2.22 -19.97 -11.50
C LYS A 162 1.46 -21.20 -11.02
N ASP A 163 1.92 -21.80 -9.89
CA ASP A 163 1.47 -23.11 -9.46
C ASP A 163 0.58 -23.06 -8.20
N ASP A 164 0.40 -21.87 -7.60
CA ASP A 164 -0.32 -21.67 -6.34
C ASP A 164 0.13 -22.62 -5.23
N VAL A 165 1.45 -22.70 -5.03
CA VAL A 165 2.10 -23.56 -4.05
C VAL A 165 3.22 -22.84 -3.35
N ILE A 166 3.36 -23.06 -2.04
CA ILE A 166 4.56 -22.69 -1.29
C ILE A 166 5.60 -23.78 -1.53
N VAL A 167 6.77 -23.40 -2.00
CA VAL A 167 7.89 -24.27 -2.31
C VAL A 167 9.01 -23.96 -1.34
N CYS A 168 9.44 -24.94 -0.56
CA CYS A 168 10.57 -24.78 0.35
C CYS A 168 11.55 -25.95 0.14
N GLU A 169 12.84 -25.68 0.06
CA GLU A 169 13.86 -26.70 -0.03
C GLU A 169 14.88 -26.57 1.08
N LEU A 170 15.18 -27.70 1.70
CA LEU A 170 16.23 -27.87 2.70
C LEU A 170 17.43 -28.54 2.04
N ARG A 171 18.62 -27.93 2.16
CA ARG A 171 19.88 -28.44 1.57
C ARG A 171 21.00 -28.44 2.59
N GLY A 172 21.91 -29.41 2.46
CA GLY A 172 23.19 -29.45 3.17
C GLY A 172 24.35 -29.60 2.19
N SER A 173 25.52 -29.05 2.53
CA SER A 173 26.72 -29.15 1.69
C SER A 173 27.30 -30.56 1.60
N ARG A 174 27.05 -31.40 2.64
CA ARG A 174 27.47 -32.78 2.74
C ARG A 174 26.30 -33.72 2.47
N LYS A 175 26.52 -34.76 1.68
CA LYS A 175 25.50 -35.81 1.46
C LYS A 175 25.07 -36.46 2.79
N GLY A 176 23.75 -36.64 2.90
CA GLY A 176 23.16 -37.22 4.09
C GLY A 176 23.17 -36.31 5.32
N SER A 177 23.42 -35.03 5.19
CA SER A 177 23.45 -34.07 6.31
C SER A 177 22.11 -33.43 6.65
N VAL A 178 21.08 -33.64 5.83
CA VAL A 178 19.77 -33.06 6.09
C VAL A 178 18.97 -33.96 7.03
N ALA A 179 18.62 -33.39 8.19
CA ALA A 179 17.70 -33.97 9.14
C ALA A 179 16.74 -32.91 9.64
N ALA A 180 15.43 -33.19 9.62
CA ALA A 180 14.40 -32.27 10.06
C ALA A 180 13.15 -32.99 10.55
N GLU A 181 12.52 -32.47 11.60
CA GLU A 181 11.16 -32.81 12.02
C GLU A 181 10.23 -31.70 11.53
N LEU A 182 9.18 -32.08 10.81
CA LEU A 182 8.25 -31.18 10.13
C LEU A 182 6.87 -31.29 10.76
N GLU A 183 6.23 -30.16 11.01
CA GLU A 183 4.91 -30.05 11.63
C GLU A 183 4.11 -28.91 11.01
N LEU A 184 2.83 -29.11 10.75
CA LEU A 184 1.85 -28.05 10.52
C LEU A 184 0.97 -27.89 11.75
N LYS A 185 0.83 -26.67 12.23
CA LYS A 185 0.06 -26.39 13.45
C LYS A 185 -0.60 -25.00 13.39
N PRO A 186 -1.56 -24.71 14.30
CA PRO A 186 -2.07 -23.37 14.48
C PRO A 186 -0.94 -22.38 14.79
N HIS A 187 -1.06 -21.16 14.28
CA HIS A 187 -0.13 -20.09 14.63
C HIS A 187 -0.11 -19.85 16.14
N GLN A 188 1.07 -19.73 16.71
CA GLN A 188 1.22 -19.45 18.14
C GLN A 188 0.81 -18.01 18.44
N LYS A 189 -0.08 -17.84 19.40
CA LYS A 189 -0.43 -16.51 19.92
C LYS A 189 0.84 -15.89 20.52
N GLY A 190 1.18 -14.66 20.09
CA GLY A 190 2.24 -13.90 20.73
C GLY A 190 1.87 -13.60 22.20
N GLU A 191 2.85 -13.64 23.11
CA GLU A 191 2.64 -13.45 24.55
C GLU A 191 2.09 -12.08 24.94
N ALA A 192 2.12 -11.11 24.06
CA ALA A 192 1.70 -9.75 24.37
C ALA A 192 0.29 -9.45 23.84
N ALA A 193 -0.72 -9.98 24.47
CA ALA A 193 -2.03 -9.34 24.47
C ALA A 193 -1.88 -7.98 25.16
N SER A 194 -1.84 -6.91 24.38
CA SER A 194 -1.80 -5.56 24.96
C SER A 194 -3.00 -5.36 25.90
N PRO A 195 -2.80 -4.78 27.10
CA PRO A 195 -3.91 -4.48 28.00
C PRO A 195 -4.99 -3.65 27.28
N GLY A 196 -6.25 -4.01 27.41
CA GLY A 196 -7.39 -3.27 26.88
C GLY A 196 -7.97 -3.76 25.54
N ILE A 197 -7.51 -4.90 24.98
CA ILE A 197 -8.24 -5.56 23.88
C ILE A 197 -9.22 -6.58 24.50
N PRO A 198 -10.51 -6.58 24.10
CA PRO A 198 -11.47 -7.56 24.57
C PRO A 198 -10.99 -8.99 24.32
N LYS A 199 -11.15 -9.88 25.31
CA LYS A 199 -10.73 -11.28 25.23
C LYS A 199 -11.44 -12.13 24.18
N CYS A 200 -12.57 -11.64 23.66
CA CYS A 200 -13.52 -12.40 22.83
C CYS A 200 -13.00 -12.90 21.47
N VAL A 201 -11.91 -12.34 20.92
CA VAL A 201 -11.34 -12.83 19.64
C VAL A 201 -10.31 -13.93 19.85
N GLU A 202 -9.71 -14.07 21.04
CA GLU A 202 -8.70 -15.09 21.32
C GLU A 202 -9.29 -16.51 21.43
N GLU A 203 -10.57 -16.60 21.78
CA GLU A 203 -11.24 -17.87 22.04
C GLU A 203 -11.92 -18.44 20.79
N SER A 204 -12.19 -17.62 19.76
CA SER A 204 -12.99 -18.02 18.61
C SER A 204 -12.24 -18.25 17.29
N ALA A 205 -10.93 -18.01 17.25
CA ALA A 205 -10.17 -18.10 15.99
C ALA A 205 -10.09 -19.52 15.40
N ALA A 206 -10.18 -20.55 16.22
CA ALA A 206 -10.35 -21.93 15.77
C ALA A 206 -11.10 -22.72 16.85
N VAL A 207 -12.28 -23.19 16.55
CA VAL A 207 -13.10 -24.00 17.45
C VAL A 207 -12.54 -25.43 17.55
N SER A 208 -11.92 -25.93 16.47
CA SER A 208 -11.27 -27.24 16.45
C SER A 208 -10.13 -27.28 15.44
N THR A 209 -9.12 -28.09 15.76
CA THR A 209 -8.01 -28.37 14.85
C THR A 209 -7.86 -29.86 14.62
N ALA A 210 -7.44 -30.27 13.44
CA ALA A 210 -7.09 -31.63 13.10
C ALA A 210 -5.76 -31.64 12.35
N VAL A 211 -4.87 -32.57 12.75
CA VAL A 211 -3.60 -32.82 12.07
C VAL A 211 -3.43 -34.32 11.86
N LEU A 212 -3.00 -34.72 10.67
CA LEU A 212 -2.75 -36.09 10.31
C LEU A 212 -1.50 -36.19 9.43
N ALA A 213 -0.51 -36.95 9.85
CA ALA A 213 0.67 -37.24 9.06
C ALA A 213 0.66 -38.71 8.59
N ALA A 214 0.70 -38.92 7.29
CA ALA A 214 0.79 -40.25 6.67
C ALA A 214 1.28 -40.12 5.20
N ASP A 215 1.92 -41.20 4.71
CA ASP A 215 2.27 -41.35 3.28
C ASP A 215 3.06 -40.18 2.67
N GLY A 216 3.90 -39.51 3.47
CA GLY A 216 4.69 -38.37 3.05
C GLY A 216 3.91 -37.04 3.01
N TYR A 217 2.71 -37.01 3.58
CA TYR A 217 1.88 -35.81 3.69
C TYR A 217 1.57 -35.47 5.14
N ILE A 218 1.56 -34.16 5.46
CA ILE A 218 0.96 -33.63 6.68
C ILE A 218 -0.26 -32.81 6.27
N ARG A 219 -1.41 -33.18 6.81
CA ARG A 219 -2.70 -32.54 6.61
C ARG A 219 -3.06 -31.74 7.83
N TYR A 220 -3.36 -30.48 7.67
CA TYR A 220 -3.82 -29.59 8.72
C TYR A 220 -5.15 -28.98 8.35
N ALA A 221 -6.08 -28.93 9.28
CA ALA A 221 -7.27 -28.13 9.18
C ALA A 221 -7.65 -27.51 10.51
N ALA A 222 -8.23 -26.33 10.46
CA ALA A 222 -8.90 -25.66 11.56
C ALA A 222 -10.28 -25.24 11.13
N LYS A 223 -11.18 -25.03 12.09
CA LYS A 223 -12.56 -24.68 11.84
C LYS A 223 -12.93 -23.47 12.68
N ASN A 224 -13.56 -22.48 12.05
CA ASN A 224 -14.19 -21.36 12.74
C ASN A 224 -15.59 -21.73 13.24
N ASP A 225 -16.19 -20.86 14.06
CA ASP A 225 -17.56 -21.03 14.54
C ASP A 225 -18.64 -20.84 13.46
N ASP A 226 -18.29 -20.27 12.29
CA ASP A 226 -19.16 -20.23 11.09
C ASP A 226 -19.36 -21.60 10.43
N GLY A 227 -18.62 -22.61 10.88
CA GLY A 227 -18.72 -23.97 10.39
C GLY A 227 -17.89 -24.31 9.17
N LEU A 228 -17.11 -23.36 8.62
CA LEU A 228 -16.24 -23.59 7.47
C LEU A 228 -14.82 -23.94 7.92
N ASP A 229 -14.22 -24.88 7.20
CA ASP A 229 -12.85 -25.28 7.44
C ASP A 229 -11.86 -24.43 6.62
N PHE A 230 -10.67 -24.26 7.16
CA PHE A 230 -9.48 -23.77 6.47
C PHE A 230 -8.28 -24.63 6.84
N GLY A 231 -7.26 -24.69 5.99
CA GLY A 231 -6.10 -25.53 6.30
C GLY A 231 -5.08 -25.60 5.19
N ALA A 232 -4.16 -26.57 5.35
CA ALA A 232 -3.04 -26.80 4.48
C ALA A 232 -2.73 -28.29 4.33
N VAL A 233 -2.13 -28.66 3.21
CA VAL A 233 -1.51 -29.95 2.98
C VAL A 233 -0.04 -29.72 2.60
N LEU A 234 0.87 -30.31 3.36
CA LEU A 234 2.30 -30.35 3.08
C LEU A 234 2.66 -31.72 2.50
N ARG A 235 3.33 -31.73 1.35
CA ARG A 235 4.01 -32.91 0.78
C ARG A 235 5.51 -32.82 1.02
N VAL A 236 6.10 -33.90 1.58
CA VAL A 236 7.54 -33.99 1.89
C VAL A 236 8.20 -34.93 0.89
N ILE A 237 9.26 -34.50 0.21
CA ILE A 237 9.98 -35.25 -0.82
C ILE A 237 11.47 -35.21 -0.51
N PRO A 238 12.01 -36.18 0.27
CA PRO A 238 13.44 -36.26 0.53
C PRO A 238 14.20 -36.84 -0.65
N GLN A 239 15.41 -36.35 -0.87
CA GLN A 239 16.37 -36.94 -1.79
C GLN A 239 17.40 -37.73 -0.96
N GLY A 240 17.35 -39.06 -1.04
CA GLY A 240 18.12 -39.96 -0.16
C GLY A 240 17.59 -39.99 1.28
N GLY A 241 18.30 -40.65 2.16
CA GLY A 241 17.93 -40.79 3.58
C GLY A 241 16.65 -41.57 3.81
N THR A 242 16.04 -41.34 4.96
CA THR A 242 14.80 -42.02 5.40
C THR A 242 13.76 -40.99 5.82
N MET A 243 12.49 -41.34 5.64
CA MET A 243 11.35 -40.56 6.10
C MET A 243 10.44 -41.42 6.97
N THR A 244 10.06 -40.93 8.15
CA THR A 244 9.15 -41.61 9.08
C THR A 244 7.99 -40.65 9.40
N ALA A 245 6.77 -41.20 9.36
CA ALA A 245 5.57 -40.44 9.75
C ALA A 245 5.19 -40.82 11.19
N GLY A 246 5.04 -39.83 12.05
CA GLY A 246 4.35 -39.94 13.33
C GLY A 246 2.85 -39.71 13.16
N ARG A 247 2.16 -39.35 14.24
CA ARG A 247 0.72 -39.07 14.21
C ARG A 247 0.41 -37.74 13.51
N ASP A 248 1.23 -36.73 13.76
CA ASP A 248 0.99 -35.32 13.40
C ASP A 248 2.23 -34.64 12.78
N LYS A 249 3.32 -35.40 12.60
CA LYS A 249 4.61 -34.90 12.11
C LYS A 249 5.33 -35.91 11.23
N ILE A 250 6.25 -35.41 10.43
CA ILE A 250 7.15 -36.22 9.60
C ILE A 250 8.58 -35.89 9.97
N ALA A 251 9.40 -36.92 10.18
CA ALA A 251 10.84 -36.81 10.36
C ALA A 251 11.57 -37.30 9.09
N VAL A 252 12.52 -36.48 8.63
CA VAL A 252 13.50 -36.79 7.57
C VAL A 252 14.86 -36.92 8.21
N SER A 253 15.61 -37.97 7.86
CA SER A 253 16.94 -38.21 8.41
C SER A 253 17.89 -38.70 7.33
N GLY A 254 19.11 -38.12 7.33
CA GLY A 254 20.17 -38.53 6.42
C GLY A 254 19.91 -38.28 4.96
N ALA A 255 19.08 -37.29 4.64
CA ALA A 255 18.82 -36.88 3.25
C ALA A 255 19.91 -35.93 2.70
N ASP A 256 20.07 -35.88 1.39
CA ASP A 256 20.92 -34.93 0.70
C ASP A 256 20.20 -33.58 0.61
N SER A 257 18.89 -33.63 0.34
CA SER A 257 17.96 -32.48 0.37
C SER A 257 16.54 -32.96 0.70
N ALA A 258 15.64 -32.01 1.01
CA ALA A 258 14.21 -32.30 1.13
C ALA A 258 13.41 -31.14 0.53
N LEU A 259 12.55 -31.46 -0.45
CA LEU A 259 11.60 -30.51 -1.03
C LEU A 259 10.26 -30.60 -0.31
N LEU A 260 9.76 -29.46 0.12
CA LEU A 260 8.50 -29.27 0.83
C LEU A 260 7.55 -28.49 -0.07
N LEU A 261 6.38 -29.03 -0.36
CA LEU A 261 5.35 -28.38 -1.20
C LEU A 261 4.08 -28.22 -0.36
N ILE A 262 3.56 -26.98 -0.25
CA ILE A 262 2.38 -26.71 0.56
C ILE A 262 1.32 -26.03 -0.28
N LYS A 263 0.11 -26.58 -0.24
CA LYS A 263 -1.10 -25.92 -0.73
C LYS A 263 -2.07 -25.69 0.41
N VAL A 264 -2.88 -24.64 0.27
CA VAL A 264 -3.82 -24.20 1.31
C VAL A 264 -5.25 -24.15 0.79
N PHE A 265 -6.21 -24.14 1.70
CA PHE A 265 -7.63 -23.91 1.39
C PHE A 265 -8.28 -23.06 2.47
N VAL A 266 -9.32 -22.33 2.11
CA VAL A 266 -10.17 -21.55 3.02
C VAL A 266 -11.63 -21.73 2.62
N LYS A 267 -12.55 -21.52 3.56
CA LYS A 267 -14.00 -21.63 3.34
C LYS A 267 -14.40 -22.99 2.74
N GLY A 268 -13.77 -24.06 3.20
CA GLY A 268 -13.85 -25.40 2.62
C GLY A 268 -14.45 -26.46 3.54
N GLU A 269 -14.20 -27.69 3.15
CA GLU A 269 -14.53 -28.92 3.90
C GLU A 269 -13.28 -29.79 3.99
N ARG A 270 -12.87 -30.13 5.19
CA ARG A 270 -11.60 -30.74 5.51
C ARG A 270 -11.26 -31.99 4.67
N GLU A 271 -12.13 -33.00 4.68
CA GLU A 271 -11.86 -34.28 4.02
C GLU A 271 -11.79 -34.13 2.49
N ARG A 272 -12.71 -33.36 1.92
CA ARG A 272 -12.75 -33.07 0.47
C ARG A 272 -11.52 -32.30 0.01
N ASP A 273 -11.16 -31.24 0.75
CA ASP A 273 -10.09 -30.36 0.35
C ASP A 273 -8.71 -30.97 0.61
N TRP A 274 -8.53 -31.78 1.64
CA TRP A 274 -7.31 -32.56 1.82
C TRP A 274 -7.05 -33.50 0.61
N LEU A 275 -8.06 -34.29 0.20
CA LEU A 275 -7.95 -35.19 -0.96
C LEU A 275 -7.70 -34.44 -2.28
N ARG A 276 -8.27 -33.27 -2.44
CA ARG A 276 -8.05 -32.41 -3.62
C ARG A 276 -6.61 -31.91 -3.65
N LEU A 277 -6.14 -31.31 -2.54
CA LEU A 277 -4.80 -30.74 -2.45
C LEU A 277 -3.71 -31.80 -2.56
N GLU A 278 -3.90 -33.01 -2.04
CA GLU A 278 -2.97 -34.11 -2.23
C GLU A 278 -2.81 -34.48 -3.70
N ARG A 279 -3.92 -34.59 -4.44
CA ARG A 279 -3.88 -34.89 -5.89
C ARG A 279 -3.15 -33.78 -6.65
N GLU A 280 -3.43 -32.53 -6.32
CA GLU A 280 -2.76 -31.37 -6.92
C GLU A 280 -1.25 -31.39 -6.60
N LEU A 281 -0.87 -31.62 -5.35
CA LEU A 281 0.52 -31.69 -4.93
C LEU A 281 1.25 -32.90 -5.55
N ALA A 282 0.57 -34.05 -5.73
CA ALA A 282 1.14 -35.21 -6.40
C ALA A 282 1.47 -34.96 -7.87
N ALA A 283 0.71 -34.08 -8.53
CA ALA A 283 0.91 -33.70 -9.93
C ALA A 283 2.02 -32.67 -10.15
N ILE A 284 2.48 -31.99 -9.07
CA ILE A 284 3.57 -30.99 -9.16
C ILE A 284 4.92 -31.69 -9.32
N GLY A 285 5.74 -31.16 -10.23
CA GLY A 285 7.12 -31.63 -10.43
C GLY A 285 7.98 -31.53 -9.16
N GLN A 286 9.04 -32.32 -9.11
CA GLN A 286 9.87 -32.50 -7.91
C GLN A 286 11.20 -31.72 -7.94
N ALA A 287 11.37 -30.81 -8.89
CA ALA A 287 12.59 -30.01 -9.02
C ALA A 287 12.35 -28.56 -8.60
N TYR A 288 13.00 -28.13 -7.52
CA TYR A 288 12.95 -26.75 -7.01
C TYR A 288 13.25 -25.74 -8.13
N ALA A 289 14.32 -25.97 -8.89
CA ALA A 289 14.76 -25.05 -9.94
C ALA A 289 13.71 -24.85 -11.06
N GLU A 290 12.99 -25.92 -11.42
CA GLU A 290 11.92 -25.82 -12.45
C GLU A 290 10.72 -25.01 -11.95
N LEU A 291 10.32 -25.22 -10.68
CA LEU A 291 9.26 -24.47 -10.03
C LEU A 291 9.63 -22.98 -9.91
N MET A 292 10.88 -22.70 -9.53
CA MET A 292 11.42 -21.34 -9.48
C MET A 292 11.43 -20.69 -10.85
N GLN A 293 11.86 -21.37 -11.88
CA GLN A 293 11.87 -20.84 -13.25
C GLN A 293 10.46 -20.47 -13.72
N ARG A 294 9.46 -21.30 -13.44
CA ARG A 294 8.06 -21.02 -13.79
C ARG A 294 7.51 -19.83 -13.01
N HIS A 295 7.82 -19.74 -11.72
CA HIS A 295 7.46 -18.59 -10.89
C HIS A 295 8.10 -17.31 -11.40
N ALA A 296 9.42 -17.32 -11.62
CA ALA A 296 10.19 -16.15 -12.06
C ALA A 296 9.75 -15.63 -13.44
N ALA A 297 9.22 -16.53 -14.31
CA ALA A 297 8.67 -16.13 -15.60
C ALA A 297 7.40 -15.27 -15.49
N VAL A 298 6.68 -15.33 -14.36
CA VAL A 298 5.49 -14.50 -14.09
C VAL A 298 5.84 -13.32 -13.18
N HIS A 299 6.56 -13.56 -12.08
CA HIS A 299 6.91 -12.54 -11.10
C HIS A 299 7.94 -11.53 -11.64
N GLY A 300 9.00 -12.00 -12.29
CA GLY A 300 10.10 -11.17 -12.75
C GLY A 300 9.70 -10.06 -13.73
N PRO A 301 8.87 -10.30 -14.74
CA PRO A 301 8.37 -9.22 -15.63
C PRO A 301 7.63 -8.11 -14.90
N LEU A 302 6.82 -8.43 -13.89
CA LEU A 302 6.13 -7.43 -13.05
C LEU A 302 7.14 -6.59 -12.26
N PHE A 303 8.13 -7.22 -11.66
CA PHE A 303 9.15 -6.51 -10.91
C PHE A 303 10.02 -5.60 -11.80
N ARG A 304 10.43 -6.09 -12.96
CA ARG A 304 11.27 -5.37 -13.95
C ARG A 304 10.48 -4.38 -14.83
N SER A 305 9.16 -4.24 -14.65
CA SER A 305 8.36 -3.27 -15.44
C SER A 305 8.87 -1.84 -15.27
N ALA A 306 9.43 -1.51 -14.11
CA ALA A 306 10.15 -0.28 -13.84
C ALA A 306 11.40 -0.55 -13.00
N ALA A 307 12.41 0.30 -13.12
CA ALA A 307 13.63 0.27 -12.32
C ALA A 307 14.12 1.69 -12.04
N ILE A 308 14.63 1.91 -10.83
CA ILE A 308 15.28 3.16 -10.41
C ILE A 308 16.64 2.78 -9.82
N ARG A 309 17.66 3.58 -10.09
CA ARG A 309 19.01 3.45 -9.55
C ARG A 309 19.52 4.80 -9.06
N LEU A 310 19.92 4.85 -7.80
CA LEU A 310 20.40 6.04 -7.10
C LEU A 310 21.78 5.82 -6.48
N GLN A 311 22.39 4.63 -6.65
CA GLN A 311 23.65 4.24 -6.04
C GLN A 311 24.59 3.49 -7.00
N ASP A 312 25.86 3.42 -6.66
CA ASP A 312 26.87 2.64 -7.36
C ASP A 312 26.76 1.13 -7.06
N GLU A 313 27.34 0.30 -7.95
CA GLU A 313 27.31 -1.17 -7.81
C GLU A 313 28.06 -1.71 -6.58
N SER A 314 29.01 -0.97 -6.04
CA SER A 314 29.84 -1.37 -4.89
C SER A 314 29.06 -1.61 -3.61
N GLU A 315 27.81 -1.11 -3.49
CA GLU A 315 27.00 -1.20 -2.27
C GLU A 315 25.94 -2.32 -2.29
N ALA A 316 25.90 -3.12 -3.34
CA ALA A 316 24.86 -4.13 -3.58
C ALA A 316 24.72 -5.24 -2.51
N ASP A 317 25.74 -5.46 -1.65
CA ASP A 317 25.77 -6.52 -0.64
C ASP A 317 25.63 -6.01 0.79
N ARG A 318 25.31 -4.72 1.01
CA ARG A 318 25.09 -4.16 2.35
C ARG A 318 23.88 -4.82 3.01
N SER A 319 24.00 -5.07 4.32
CA SER A 319 22.89 -5.60 5.10
C SER A 319 21.90 -4.49 5.48
N ASN A 320 20.66 -4.90 5.79
CA ASN A 320 19.65 -3.98 6.28
C ASN A 320 20.11 -3.25 7.54
N GLU A 321 20.81 -3.96 8.43
CA GLU A 321 21.36 -3.38 9.66
C GLU A 321 22.36 -2.26 9.37
N GLU A 322 23.23 -2.44 8.37
CA GLU A 322 24.21 -1.42 7.95
C GLU A 322 23.52 -0.19 7.35
N TRP A 323 22.47 -0.38 6.54
CA TRP A 323 21.67 0.72 6.00
C TRP A 323 20.96 1.52 7.09
N LEU A 324 20.36 0.83 8.07
CA LEU A 324 19.65 1.50 9.16
C LEU A 324 20.59 2.27 10.08
N LEU A 325 21.76 1.72 10.39
CA LEU A 325 22.76 2.42 11.20
C LEU A 325 23.20 3.74 10.54
N GLU A 326 23.49 3.72 9.26
CA GLU A 326 23.85 4.93 8.52
C GLU A 326 22.72 5.96 8.51
N ALA A 327 21.48 5.51 8.24
CA ALA A 327 20.32 6.40 8.28
C ALA A 327 20.05 7.01 9.66
N TYR A 328 20.47 6.34 10.75
CA TYR A 328 20.32 6.88 12.12
C TYR A 328 21.40 7.91 12.46
N GLU A 329 22.56 7.82 11.85
CA GLU A 329 23.70 8.69 12.12
C GLU A 329 23.70 9.96 11.26
N GLY A 330 23.00 9.95 10.10
CA GLY A 330 23.08 11.03 9.14
C GLY A 330 21.84 11.18 8.27
N GLU A 331 22.09 11.58 7.02
CA GLU A 331 21.07 11.69 5.98
C GLU A 331 20.68 10.30 5.44
N LEU A 332 19.51 10.22 4.82
CA LEU A 332 19.04 8.98 4.19
C LEU A 332 19.98 8.60 3.03
N PRO A 333 20.66 7.43 3.10
CA PRO A 333 21.52 6.99 2.01
C PRO A 333 20.72 6.77 0.72
N PRO A 334 21.23 7.21 -0.46
CA PRO A 334 20.55 6.97 -1.74
C PRO A 334 20.25 5.49 -1.98
N GLY A 335 21.13 4.58 -1.55
CA GLY A 335 20.94 3.15 -1.65
C GLY A 335 19.79 2.60 -0.79
N LEU A 336 19.56 3.20 0.39
CA LEU A 336 18.39 2.84 1.18
C LEU A 336 17.09 3.35 0.52
N ALA A 337 17.11 4.56 -0.06
CA ALA A 337 15.98 5.09 -0.79
C ALA A 337 15.60 4.21 -2.00
N GLU A 338 16.60 3.76 -2.76
CA GLU A 338 16.46 2.80 -3.88
C GLU A 338 15.90 1.45 -3.39
N THR A 339 16.50 0.89 -2.34
CA THR A 339 16.11 -0.41 -1.77
C THR A 339 14.67 -0.38 -1.27
N MET A 340 14.26 0.67 -0.59
CA MET A 340 12.88 0.84 -0.10
C MET A 340 11.88 1.01 -1.25
N TRP A 341 12.25 1.70 -2.32
CA TRP A 341 11.44 1.79 -3.53
C TRP A 341 11.24 0.41 -4.18
N ALA A 342 12.31 -0.37 -4.34
CA ALA A 342 12.25 -1.73 -4.87
C ALA A 342 11.45 -2.66 -3.96
N TYR A 343 11.63 -2.53 -2.65
CA TYR A 343 10.93 -3.36 -1.66
C TYR A 343 9.43 -3.08 -1.60
N GLY A 344 9.00 -1.82 -1.62
CA GLY A 344 7.57 -1.49 -1.70
C GLY A 344 6.92 -2.08 -2.95
N ARG A 345 7.56 -1.98 -4.12
CA ARG A 345 7.09 -2.65 -5.34
C ARG A 345 6.99 -4.18 -5.18
N TYR A 346 8.01 -4.79 -4.58
CA TYR A 346 8.00 -6.22 -4.28
C TYR A 346 6.82 -6.61 -3.38
N LEU A 347 6.60 -5.86 -2.29
CA LEU A 347 5.49 -6.09 -1.37
C LEU A 347 4.13 -6.00 -2.08
N PHE A 348 3.95 -4.99 -2.93
CA PHE A 348 2.74 -4.84 -3.71
C PHE A 348 2.53 -5.99 -4.70
N ILE A 349 3.56 -6.34 -5.49
CA ILE A 349 3.51 -7.44 -6.45
C ILE A 349 3.22 -8.76 -5.73
N SER A 350 3.93 -9.05 -4.64
CA SER A 350 3.78 -10.30 -3.88
C SER A 350 2.49 -10.36 -3.06
N GLY A 351 1.94 -9.18 -2.69
CA GLY A 351 0.70 -9.05 -1.94
C GLY A 351 -0.57 -8.90 -2.77
N THR A 352 -0.45 -8.82 -4.12
CA THR A 352 -1.58 -8.53 -5.01
C THR A 352 -1.58 -9.42 -6.24
N ARG A 353 -2.76 -9.87 -6.66
CA ARG A 353 -3.00 -10.61 -7.91
C ARG A 353 -4.36 -10.20 -8.48
N GLU A 354 -4.50 -10.19 -9.81
CA GLU A 354 -5.69 -9.67 -10.49
C GLU A 354 -7.01 -10.34 -10.04
N ASP A 355 -6.98 -11.61 -9.65
CA ASP A 355 -8.12 -12.39 -9.14
C ASP A 355 -8.23 -12.40 -7.60
N GLY A 356 -7.32 -11.71 -6.88
CA GLY A 356 -7.30 -11.60 -5.42
C GLY A 356 -8.18 -10.49 -4.86
N LEU A 357 -7.99 -10.19 -3.58
CA LEU A 357 -8.55 -9.02 -2.88
C LEU A 357 -7.59 -7.82 -2.98
N PRO A 358 -8.08 -6.59 -2.71
CA PRO A 358 -7.19 -5.45 -2.48
C PRO A 358 -6.19 -5.77 -1.37
N ILE A 359 -4.96 -5.28 -1.53
CA ILE A 359 -3.95 -5.45 -0.49
C ILE A 359 -4.38 -4.74 0.80
N PRO A 360 -4.49 -5.45 1.94
CA PRO A 360 -4.80 -4.82 3.22
C PRO A 360 -3.56 -4.17 3.83
N LEU A 361 -3.73 -3.37 4.87
CA LEU A 361 -2.63 -2.64 5.55
C LEU A 361 -1.48 -3.55 6.02
N TYR A 362 -1.76 -4.79 6.37
CA TYR A 362 -0.74 -5.79 6.75
C TYR A 362 -0.17 -6.59 5.57
N GLY A 363 -0.60 -6.30 4.34
CA GLY A 363 -0.30 -7.17 3.21
C GLY A 363 -0.89 -8.57 3.40
N LEU A 364 -0.17 -9.60 2.92
CA LEU A 364 -0.52 -11.00 3.15
C LEU A 364 0.16 -11.61 4.40
N TRP A 365 0.90 -10.83 5.19
CA TRP A 365 1.83 -11.39 6.20
C TRP A 365 1.47 -10.86 7.58
N CYS A 366 0.36 -11.36 8.14
CA CYS A 366 -0.11 -10.97 9.46
C CYS A 366 -0.10 -12.16 10.42
N GLY A 367 0.67 -12.06 11.50
CA GLY A 367 0.68 -13.04 12.59
C GLY A 367 -0.17 -12.63 13.80
N ASP A 368 -0.83 -11.49 13.76
CA ASP A 368 -1.71 -11.05 14.85
C ASP A 368 -3.13 -11.55 14.62
N TYR A 369 -3.72 -12.26 15.58
CA TYR A 369 -5.15 -12.62 15.54
C TYR A 369 -6.09 -11.43 15.71
N LYS A 370 -5.58 -10.32 16.26
CA LYS A 370 -6.30 -9.05 16.48
C LYS A 370 -5.50 -7.89 15.90
N ALA A 371 -5.28 -7.93 14.60
CA ALA A 371 -4.55 -6.89 13.92
C ALA A 371 -5.25 -5.52 14.05
N VAL A 372 -4.51 -4.53 14.55
CA VAL A 372 -5.01 -3.16 14.72
C VAL A 372 -5.15 -2.51 13.34
N TRP A 373 -6.33 -1.97 13.02
CA TRP A 373 -6.64 -1.36 11.72
C TRP A 373 -6.39 -2.28 10.51
N SER A 374 -6.68 -3.57 10.67
CA SER A 374 -6.47 -4.56 9.61
C SER A 374 -7.42 -4.44 8.41
N HIS A 375 -8.47 -3.64 8.53
CA HIS A 375 -9.46 -3.40 7.49
C HIS A 375 -8.92 -2.47 6.39
N LEU A 376 -9.66 -2.39 5.28
CA LEU A 376 -9.37 -1.45 4.20
C LEU A 376 -9.83 -0.05 4.63
N MET A 377 -8.88 0.82 4.95
CA MET A 377 -9.14 2.18 5.41
C MET A 377 -9.05 3.15 4.23
N ALA A 378 -10.21 3.62 3.74
CA ALA A 378 -10.32 4.43 2.53
C ALA A 378 -10.39 5.95 2.79
N ASN A 379 -9.93 6.41 3.95
CA ASN A 379 -9.78 7.85 4.23
C ASN A 379 -8.35 8.37 3.98
N GLU A 380 -7.47 7.54 3.47
CA GLU A 380 -6.11 7.81 3.00
C GLU A 380 -5.34 6.52 2.66
N ASN A 381 -5.31 5.53 3.56
CA ASN A 381 -4.37 4.41 3.51
C ASN A 381 -4.56 3.54 2.27
N VAL A 382 -5.79 3.19 1.90
CA VAL A 382 -6.05 2.43 0.66
C VAL A 382 -5.55 3.22 -0.54
N GLN A 383 -5.88 4.50 -0.63
CA GLN A 383 -5.48 5.34 -1.76
C GLN A 383 -3.95 5.43 -1.86
N MET A 384 -3.26 5.64 -0.73
CA MET A 384 -1.80 5.69 -0.67
C MET A 384 -1.15 4.41 -1.18
N MET A 385 -1.72 3.25 -0.86
CA MET A 385 -1.17 1.96 -1.30
C MET A 385 -1.22 1.79 -2.82
N TYR A 386 -2.02 2.57 -3.54
CA TYR A 386 -2.17 2.49 -5.00
C TYR A 386 -1.59 3.69 -5.78
N TRP A 387 -1.15 4.78 -5.13
CA TRP A 387 -0.60 5.96 -5.83
C TRP A 387 0.56 5.65 -6.78
N HIS A 388 1.36 4.64 -6.49
CA HIS A 388 2.54 4.28 -7.28
C HIS A 388 2.24 3.39 -8.51
N THR A 389 1.03 2.82 -8.62
CA THR A 389 0.74 1.71 -9.54
C THR A 389 0.87 2.09 -11.00
N ASP A 390 0.30 3.21 -11.39
CA ASP A 390 0.21 3.61 -12.79
C ASP A 390 1.57 4.05 -13.32
N VAL A 391 2.23 5.00 -12.70
CA VAL A 391 3.59 5.45 -13.07
C VAL A 391 4.58 4.28 -12.96
N GLY A 392 4.42 3.40 -11.99
CA GLY A 392 5.27 2.23 -11.77
C GLY A 392 5.02 1.03 -12.71
N GLY A 393 4.09 1.14 -13.66
CA GLY A 393 3.80 0.07 -14.63
C GLY A 393 3.12 -1.16 -14.03
N LEU A 394 2.29 -0.97 -12.99
CA LEU A 394 1.57 -2.02 -12.26
C LEU A 394 0.04 -1.82 -12.26
N SER A 395 -0.51 -1.02 -13.20
CA SER A 395 -1.95 -0.68 -13.25
C SER A 395 -2.87 -1.92 -13.20
N ALA A 396 -2.49 -3.02 -13.86
CA ALA A 396 -3.28 -4.27 -13.85
C ALA A 396 -3.49 -4.83 -12.42
N LEU A 397 -2.55 -4.58 -11.51
CA LEU A 397 -2.67 -5.01 -10.11
C LEU A 397 -3.59 -4.11 -9.27
N ALA A 398 -4.15 -3.04 -9.83
CA ALA A 398 -5.21 -2.25 -9.20
C ALA A 398 -6.63 -2.83 -9.47
N LEU A 399 -6.78 -3.70 -10.46
CA LEU A 399 -8.08 -4.30 -10.83
C LEU A 399 -8.83 -4.98 -9.67
N PRO A 400 -8.18 -5.67 -8.71
CA PRO A 400 -8.84 -6.21 -7.52
C PRO A 400 -9.52 -5.14 -6.66
N MET A 401 -8.90 -3.97 -6.52
CA MET A 401 -9.48 -2.86 -5.77
C MET A 401 -10.78 -2.37 -6.43
N PHE A 402 -10.75 -2.17 -7.74
CA PHE A 402 -11.95 -1.73 -8.47
C PHE A 402 -13.08 -2.74 -8.33
N ARG A 403 -12.81 -4.03 -8.60
CA ARG A 403 -13.80 -5.11 -8.45
C ARG A 403 -14.36 -5.17 -7.03
N TYR A 404 -13.52 -5.04 -6.02
CA TYR A 404 -13.94 -5.07 -4.62
C TYR A 404 -14.99 -4.01 -4.30
N TYR A 405 -14.80 -2.77 -4.75
CA TYR A 405 -15.76 -1.69 -4.52
C TYR A 405 -17.00 -1.81 -5.41
N GLU A 406 -16.86 -2.24 -6.66
CA GLU A 406 -17.98 -2.48 -7.58
C GLU A 406 -18.94 -3.57 -7.07
N GLU A 407 -18.42 -4.68 -6.57
CA GLU A 407 -19.22 -5.79 -6.03
C GLU A 407 -20.06 -5.40 -4.79
N ARG A 408 -19.74 -4.28 -4.15
CA ARG A 408 -20.41 -3.77 -2.94
C ARG A 408 -21.28 -2.55 -3.17
N MET A 409 -21.52 -2.18 -4.43
CA MET A 409 -22.28 -0.99 -4.81
C MET A 409 -23.67 -0.93 -4.16
N GLU A 410 -24.39 -2.06 -4.10
CA GLU A 410 -25.72 -2.11 -3.48
C GLU A 410 -25.66 -1.79 -1.98
N GLN A 411 -24.65 -2.32 -1.27
CA GLN A 411 -24.46 -2.01 0.14
C GLN A 411 -24.13 -0.54 0.34
N PHE A 412 -23.31 0.05 -0.54
CA PHE A 412 -22.97 1.46 -0.48
C PHE A 412 -24.14 2.39 -0.81
N ARG A 413 -25.05 1.98 -1.73
CA ARG A 413 -26.33 2.68 -1.97
C ARG A 413 -27.23 2.61 -0.75
N ASP A 414 -27.31 1.45 -0.10
CA ASP A 414 -28.09 1.27 1.12
C ASP A 414 -27.56 2.11 2.28
N ASN A 415 -26.22 2.21 2.40
CA ASN A 415 -25.56 3.12 3.36
C ASN A 415 -25.94 4.59 3.10
N ALA A 416 -25.84 5.06 1.84
CA ALA A 416 -26.20 6.45 1.47
C ALA A 416 -27.65 6.76 1.82
N ARG A 417 -28.56 5.85 1.48
CA ARG A 417 -29.99 5.99 1.73
C ARG A 417 -30.32 5.96 3.21
N LYS A 418 -29.81 4.98 3.97
CA LYS A 418 -30.17 4.77 5.38
C LYS A 418 -29.50 5.76 6.33
N LEU A 419 -28.30 6.23 6.02
CA LEU A 419 -27.60 7.19 6.87
C LEU A 419 -28.00 8.63 6.56
N PHE A 420 -28.16 8.98 5.28
CA PHE A 420 -28.27 10.36 4.83
C PHE A 420 -29.55 10.66 4.01
N GLY A 421 -30.30 9.65 3.60
CA GLY A 421 -31.45 9.83 2.70
C GLY A 421 -31.05 10.24 1.28
N CYS A 422 -29.78 9.99 0.88
CA CYS A 422 -29.22 10.38 -0.40
C CYS A 422 -29.25 9.22 -1.39
N ARG A 423 -29.34 9.55 -2.69
CA ARG A 423 -29.04 8.63 -3.79
C ARG A 423 -27.55 8.36 -3.87
N GLY A 424 -27.13 7.55 -4.83
CA GLY A 424 -25.73 7.21 -5.07
C GLY A 424 -25.12 6.37 -3.96
N ILE A 425 -23.81 6.53 -3.72
CA ILE A 425 -23.05 5.66 -2.83
C ILE A 425 -22.38 6.42 -1.68
N PHE A 426 -22.48 5.85 -0.48
CA PHE A 426 -21.66 6.20 0.66
C PHE A 426 -20.77 5.02 1.04
N ILE A 427 -19.45 5.20 0.90
CA ILE A 427 -18.44 4.22 1.28
C ILE A 427 -17.91 4.62 2.66
N PRO A 428 -18.11 3.80 3.71
CA PRO A 428 -17.51 4.09 5.01
C PRO A 428 -15.99 4.05 4.94
N ALA A 429 -15.30 4.83 5.76
CA ALA A 429 -13.84 4.88 5.77
C ALA A 429 -13.20 3.50 5.93
N GLY A 430 -13.82 2.61 6.71
CA GLY A 430 -13.35 1.23 6.89
C GLY A 430 -14.32 0.22 6.29
N THR A 431 -13.79 -0.71 5.47
CA THR A 431 -14.51 -1.89 4.96
C THR A 431 -13.69 -3.15 5.14
N THR A 432 -14.36 -4.31 5.15
CA THR A 432 -13.71 -5.63 5.16
C THR A 432 -14.33 -6.52 4.08
N PRO A 433 -13.73 -7.64 3.71
CA PRO A 433 -14.27 -8.49 2.65
C PRO A 433 -15.73 -8.92 2.84
N GLY A 434 -16.15 -9.18 4.07
CA GLY A 434 -17.53 -9.57 4.39
C GLY A 434 -18.42 -8.42 4.89
N ASN A 435 -17.89 -7.21 5.10
CA ASN A 435 -18.67 -6.11 5.66
C ASN A 435 -18.35 -4.76 5.02
N ALA A 436 -19.34 -4.20 4.33
CA ALA A 436 -19.30 -2.85 3.74
C ALA A 436 -20.22 -1.85 4.45
N THR A 437 -20.90 -2.24 5.56
CA THR A 437 -21.63 -1.31 6.42
C THR A 437 -20.69 -0.66 7.44
N PRO A 438 -21.01 0.52 7.98
CA PRO A 438 -20.18 1.15 9.01
C PRO A 438 -20.04 0.25 10.25
N PHE A 439 -18.84 -0.15 10.62
CA PHE A 439 -18.56 -0.88 11.85
C PHE A 439 -17.82 -0.01 12.89
N GLN A 440 -17.33 1.15 12.49
CA GLN A 440 -16.77 2.16 13.37
C GLN A 440 -17.81 3.26 13.59
N VAL A 441 -18.65 3.08 14.63
CA VAL A 441 -19.75 4.00 14.96
C VAL A 441 -19.22 5.18 15.76
N VAL A 442 -18.41 6.02 15.10
CA VAL A 442 -17.81 7.23 15.67
C VAL A 442 -17.90 8.40 14.69
N PRO A 443 -18.07 9.64 15.17
CA PRO A 443 -18.35 10.81 14.32
C PRO A 443 -17.33 11.03 13.20
N VAL A 444 -16.04 10.86 13.49
CA VAL A 444 -14.94 11.09 12.53
C VAL A 444 -15.01 10.14 11.32
N ILE A 445 -15.63 8.99 11.47
CA ILE A 445 -15.79 7.98 10.42
C ILE A 445 -17.16 8.12 9.76
N LEU A 446 -18.24 8.25 10.56
CA LEU A 446 -19.62 8.29 10.04
C LEU A 446 -19.93 9.55 9.25
N ASN A 447 -19.38 10.69 9.64
CA ASN A 447 -19.68 11.98 9.02
C ASN A 447 -18.68 12.36 7.89
N TRP A 448 -17.74 11.49 7.57
CA TRP A 448 -16.84 11.71 6.44
C TRP A 448 -17.39 11.11 5.15
N THR A 449 -17.58 11.94 4.14
CA THR A 449 -18.29 11.59 2.89
C THR A 449 -17.38 11.46 1.66
N GLY A 450 -16.07 11.62 1.82
CA GLY A 450 -15.13 11.75 0.71
C GLY A 450 -14.65 10.44 0.08
N ALA A 451 -14.89 9.25 0.69
CA ALA A 451 -14.26 8.01 0.26
C ALA A 451 -14.60 7.62 -1.19
N ALA A 452 -15.87 7.73 -1.58
CA ALA A 452 -16.32 7.35 -2.93
C ALA A 452 -15.67 8.22 -4.02
N GLY A 453 -15.65 9.55 -3.81
CA GLY A 453 -15.04 10.48 -4.74
C GLY A 453 -13.53 10.32 -4.83
N TRP A 454 -12.84 10.06 -3.69
CA TRP A 454 -11.39 9.85 -3.70
C TRP A 454 -11.00 8.52 -4.38
N LEU A 455 -11.76 7.46 -4.16
CA LEU A 455 -11.55 6.19 -4.86
C LEU A 455 -11.83 6.31 -6.36
N ALA A 456 -12.85 7.11 -6.76
CA ALA A 456 -13.21 7.35 -8.16
C ALA A 456 -12.03 7.88 -9.00
N ARG A 457 -11.12 8.68 -8.37
CA ARG A 457 -9.89 9.11 -9.00
C ARG A 457 -9.07 7.94 -9.54
N HIS A 458 -8.86 6.86 -8.77
CA HIS A 458 -8.06 5.71 -9.20
C HIS A 458 -8.67 5.01 -10.40
N PHE A 459 -10.02 4.97 -10.51
CA PHE A 459 -10.69 4.46 -11.71
C PHE A 459 -10.38 5.32 -12.94
N TYR A 460 -10.39 6.63 -12.79
CA TYR A 460 -10.09 7.54 -13.91
C TYR A 460 -8.61 7.51 -14.27
N ASP A 461 -7.70 7.48 -13.30
CA ASP A 461 -6.26 7.38 -13.52
C ASP A 461 -5.90 6.08 -14.26
N TYR A 462 -6.53 4.94 -13.91
CA TYR A 462 -6.36 3.69 -14.67
C TYR A 462 -6.66 3.89 -16.16
N TYR A 463 -7.77 4.55 -16.49
CA TYR A 463 -8.08 4.88 -17.89
C TYR A 463 -7.02 5.79 -18.51
N LEU A 464 -6.60 6.83 -17.81
CA LEU A 464 -5.60 7.77 -18.33
C LEU A 464 -4.29 7.07 -18.73
N PHE A 465 -3.82 6.15 -17.91
CA PHE A 465 -2.55 5.45 -18.14
C PHE A 465 -2.68 4.26 -19.10
N THR A 466 -3.80 3.55 -19.09
CA THR A 466 -4.00 2.39 -19.98
C THR A 466 -4.62 2.76 -21.33
N GLY A 467 -5.44 3.81 -21.39
CA GLY A 467 -6.26 4.18 -22.53
C GLY A 467 -7.41 3.20 -22.79
N ASP A 468 -7.82 2.43 -21.81
CA ASP A 468 -8.91 1.47 -21.91
C ASP A 468 -10.27 2.19 -21.88
N GLU A 469 -10.80 2.52 -23.08
CA GLU A 469 -12.09 3.18 -23.24
C GLU A 469 -13.27 2.29 -22.80
N SER A 470 -13.12 0.96 -22.85
CA SER A 470 -14.13 0.03 -22.35
C SER A 470 -14.21 0.14 -20.82
N PHE A 471 -13.06 0.11 -20.14
CA PHE A 471 -13.00 0.33 -18.70
C PHE A 471 -13.58 1.70 -18.30
N LEU A 472 -13.24 2.76 -19.03
CA LEU A 472 -13.81 4.09 -18.79
C LEU A 472 -15.33 4.05 -18.84
N ARG A 473 -15.90 3.52 -19.93
CA ARG A 473 -17.35 3.53 -20.19
C ARG A 473 -18.13 2.60 -19.28
N GLU A 474 -17.62 1.40 -19.03
CA GLU A 474 -18.35 0.31 -18.38
C GLU A 474 -18.09 0.22 -16.87
N ARG A 475 -16.97 0.77 -16.38
CA ARG A 475 -16.58 0.66 -14.97
C ARG A 475 -16.35 2.01 -14.32
N ALA A 476 -15.43 2.84 -14.84
CA ALA A 476 -15.06 4.10 -14.20
C ALA A 476 -16.25 5.08 -14.13
N LEU A 477 -16.84 5.40 -15.27
CA LEU A 477 -17.94 6.40 -15.33
C LEU A 477 -19.19 5.97 -14.54
N PRO A 478 -19.64 4.71 -14.56
CA PRO A 478 -20.72 4.25 -13.67
C PRO A 478 -20.43 4.44 -12.19
N PHE A 479 -19.22 4.10 -11.73
CA PHE A 479 -18.79 4.30 -10.34
C PHE A 479 -18.74 5.78 -9.97
N MET A 480 -18.12 6.60 -10.83
CA MET A 480 -18.01 8.04 -10.63
C MET A 480 -19.38 8.73 -10.58
N ARG A 481 -20.32 8.30 -11.43
CA ARG A 481 -21.69 8.81 -11.44
C ARG A 481 -22.41 8.53 -10.14
N GLU A 482 -22.27 7.33 -9.58
CA GLU A 482 -22.85 6.99 -8.27
C GLU A 482 -22.27 7.85 -7.14
N ALA A 483 -20.98 8.14 -7.17
CA ALA A 483 -20.37 9.06 -6.22
C ALA A 483 -20.89 10.49 -6.39
N ALA A 484 -21.09 10.95 -7.64
CA ALA A 484 -21.64 12.27 -7.93
C ALA A 484 -23.10 12.41 -7.51
N LEU A 485 -23.93 11.34 -7.69
CA LEU A 485 -25.33 11.34 -7.23
C LEU A 485 -25.45 11.56 -5.73
N PHE A 486 -24.50 11.03 -4.94
CA PHE A 486 -24.48 11.30 -3.50
C PHE A 486 -24.25 12.78 -3.21
N TYR A 487 -23.30 13.44 -3.87
CA TYR A 487 -23.04 14.84 -3.68
C TYR A 487 -24.16 15.75 -4.20
N GLU A 488 -24.88 15.34 -5.28
CA GLU A 488 -26.08 16.05 -5.76
C GLU A 488 -27.15 16.21 -4.67
N ASP A 489 -27.35 15.18 -3.85
CA ASP A 489 -28.34 15.18 -2.78
C ASP A 489 -27.79 15.70 -1.45
N PHE A 490 -26.49 15.53 -1.20
CA PHE A 490 -25.86 15.86 0.06
C PHE A 490 -25.48 17.34 0.19
N PHE A 491 -24.96 17.96 -0.88
CA PHE A 491 -24.62 19.38 -0.82
C PHE A 491 -25.85 20.27 -0.77
N VAL A 492 -25.74 21.39 -0.06
CA VAL A 492 -26.81 22.38 0.10
C VAL A 492 -26.38 23.68 -0.58
N VAL A 493 -27.32 24.33 -1.29
CA VAL A 493 -27.08 25.65 -1.89
C VAL A 493 -27.29 26.71 -0.82
N ALA A 494 -26.25 27.50 -0.52
CA ALA A 494 -26.30 28.63 0.40
C ALA A 494 -27.02 29.84 -0.21
N GLY A 495 -27.29 30.85 0.63
CA GLY A 495 -27.94 32.10 0.19
C GLY A 495 -27.16 32.90 -0.83
N ASP A 496 -25.85 32.73 -0.94
CA ASP A 496 -24.97 33.35 -1.94
C ASP A 496 -24.87 32.52 -3.25
N GLY A 497 -25.56 31.37 -3.31
CA GLY A 497 -25.56 30.47 -4.46
C GLY A 497 -24.40 29.46 -4.48
N LYS A 498 -23.47 29.50 -3.52
CA LYS A 498 -22.40 28.52 -3.37
C LYS A 498 -22.89 27.26 -2.67
N LEU A 499 -22.12 26.17 -2.81
CA LEU A 499 -22.41 24.90 -2.13
C LEU A 499 -21.86 24.91 -0.69
N LEU A 500 -22.62 24.28 0.21
CA LEU A 500 -22.21 23.94 1.57
C LEU A 500 -22.13 22.41 1.71
N SER A 501 -21.09 21.95 2.40
CA SER A 501 -20.94 20.56 2.85
C SER A 501 -21.06 20.51 4.37
N TYR A 502 -22.11 19.86 4.90
CA TYR A 502 -22.25 19.62 6.35
C TYR A 502 -23.29 18.53 6.69
N PRO A 503 -22.95 17.67 7.67
CA PRO A 503 -21.68 17.61 8.39
C PRO A 503 -20.52 17.31 7.46
N SER A 504 -19.35 17.88 7.74
CA SER A 504 -18.15 17.77 6.91
C SER A 504 -16.94 17.45 7.79
N VAL A 505 -16.11 16.50 7.39
CA VAL A 505 -14.94 16.08 8.16
C VAL A 505 -13.68 16.21 7.31
N SER A 506 -12.67 16.91 7.82
CA SER A 506 -11.30 16.76 7.33
C SER A 506 -10.65 15.61 8.09
N PRO A 507 -10.51 14.43 7.49
CA PRO A 507 -9.98 13.27 8.20
C PRO A 507 -8.60 13.56 8.82
N GLU A 508 -8.32 13.17 10.01
CA GLU A 508 -9.21 12.85 11.13
C GLU A 508 -9.11 13.98 12.16
N ASN A 509 -9.01 15.23 11.67
CA ASN A 509 -8.71 16.41 12.48
C ASN A 509 -9.94 16.97 13.21
N THR A 510 -9.69 17.72 14.27
CA THR A 510 -10.69 18.54 15.00
C THR A 510 -10.23 19.98 14.92
N PRO A 511 -11.11 20.95 14.63
CA PRO A 511 -10.74 22.37 14.64
C PRO A 511 -10.12 22.81 15.97
N GLY A 512 -9.13 23.71 15.89
CA GLY A 512 -8.30 24.10 17.04
C GLY A 512 -9.09 24.62 18.22
N ASN A 513 -10.11 25.45 17.96
CA ASN A 513 -10.99 26.01 18.99
C ASN A 513 -11.97 25.00 19.65
N PHE A 514 -12.03 23.76 19.14
CA PHE A 514 -12.82 22.66 19.72
C PHE A 514 -11.96 21.60 20.41
N MET A 515 -10.63 21.77 20.42
CA MET A 515 -9.72 20.91 21.18
C MET A 515 -9.77 21.28 22.66
N PRO A 516 -9.74 20.28 23.57
CA PRO A 516 -9.60 20.56 25.02
C PRO A 516 -8.25 21.21 25.34
N GLU A 517 -8.24 22.18 26.27
CA GLU A 517 -7.02 22.90 26.70
C GLU A 517 -5.91 21.98 27.24
N ASN A 518 -6.28 20.89 27.91
CA ASN A 518 -5.38 19.93 28.53
C ASN A 518 -5.23 18.63 27.72
N HIS A 519 -5.28 18.70 26.40
CA HIS A 519 -5.11 17.51 25.57
C HIS A 519 -3.65 17.02 25.61
N THR A 520 -3.38 16.10 26.54
CA THR A 520 -2.08 15.41 26.61
C THR A 520 -2.02 14.34 25.55
N PHE A 521 -1.04 14.47 24.66
CA PHE A 521 -0.84 13.60 23.53
C PHE A 521 -0.47 12.18 23.94
N GLY A 522 -1.13 11.24 23.40
CA GLY A 522 -1.00 9.80 23.53
C GLY A 522 -2.20 9.10 22.93
N GLY A 523 -3.20 9.86 22.47
CA GLY A 523 -4.43 9.35 21.91
C GLY A 523 -4.77 9.95 20.54
N VAL A 524 -5.19 9.10 19.64
CA VAL A 524 -5.85 9.44 18.37
C VAL A 524 -7.29 9.93 18.63
N GLY A 525 -7.47 10.85 19.58
CA GLY A 525 -8.80 11.34 19.97
C GLY A 525 -9.33 12.43 19.04
N HIS A 526 -10.61 12.37 18.72
CA HIS A 526 -11.32 13.30 17.82
C HIS A 526 -12.51 13.91 18.56
N PRO A 527 -12.31 14.91 19.45
CA PRO A 527 -13.36 15.40 20.35
C PRO A 527 -14.53 16.08 19.62
N MET A 528 -14.30 16.69 18.46
CA MET A 528 -15.34 17.28 17.63
C MET A 528 -14.85 17.34 16.16
N PRO A 529 -14.92 16.24 15.40
CA PRO A 529 -14.37 16.19 14.04
C PRO A 529 -15.30 16.76 12.97
N SER A 530 -16.62 16.83 13.25
CA SER A 530 -17.59 17.27 12.22
C SER A 530 -17.72 18.79 12.23
N ALA A 531 -17.49 19.38 11.09
CA ALA A 531 -17.48 20.81 10.85
C ALA A 531 -18.37 21.15 9.64
N ILE A 532 -18.17 22.33 9.08
CA ILE A 532 -18.80 22.80 7.83
C ILE A 532 -17.68 23.11 6.83
N ASN A 533 -17.85 22.70 5.58
CA ASN A 533 -17.00 23.08 4.47
C ASN A 533 -15.53 22.67 4.64
N ALA A 534 -15.24 21.41 4.96
CA ALA A 534 -13.87 20.91 4.87
C ALA A 534 -13.36 21.08 3.42
N THR A 535 -12.18 21.68 3.28
CA THR A 535 -11.53 21.93 1.98
C THR A 535 -11.39 20.64 1.17
N LEU A 536 -11.12 19.51 1.85
CA LEU A 536 -11.02 18.20 1.21
C LEU A 536 -12.30 17.78 0.48
N ASP A 537 -13.49 17.98 1.08
CA ASP A 537 -14.75 17.55 0.47
C ASP A 537 -14.98 18.22 -0.88
N PHE A 538 -14.72 19.53 -0.95
CA PHE A 538 -14.85 20.26 -2.20
C PHE A 538 -13.75 19.96 -3.20
N ALA A 539 -12.52 19.71 -2.74
CA ALA A 539 -11.42 19.31 -3.61
C ALA A 539 -11.70 17.97 -4.30
N ILE A 540 -12.19 16.97 -3.54
CA ILE A 540 -12.60 15.68 -4.09
C ILE A 540 -13.79 15.84 -5.06
N ALA A 541 -14.82 16.59 -4.67
CA ALA A 541 -15.99 16.79 -5.53
C ALA A 541 -15.62 17.51 -6.84
N LYS A 542 -14.73 18.48 -6.77
CA LYS A 542 -14.25 19.25 -7.93
C LYS A 542 -13.50 18.36 -8.92
N GLU A 543 -12.59 17.53 -8.43
CA GLU A 543 -11.87 16.56 -9.27
C GLU A 543 -12.82 15.51 -9.86
N LEU A 544 -13.69 14.92 -9.03
CA LEU A 544 -14.69 13.94 -9.47
C LEU A 544 -15.58 14.49 -10.59
N LEU A 545 -16.18 15.68 -10.39
CA LEU A 545 -17.07 16.28 -11.37
C LEU A 545 -16.33 16.65 -12.66
N THR A 546 -15.11 17.20 -12.55
CA THR A 546 -14.27 17.53 -13.71
C THR A 546 -13.98 16.29 -14.55
N GLN A 547 -13.50 15.24 -13.93
CA GLN A 547 -13.16 13.97 -14.59
C GLN A 547 -14.41 13.26 -15.14
N LEU A 548 -15.54 13.30 -14.41
CA LEU A 548 -16.81 12.71 -14.85
C LEU A 548 -17.35 13.42 -16.10
N ILE A 549 -17.31 14.74 -16.14
CA ILE A 549 -17.71 15.55 -17.30
C ILE A 549 -16.83 15.23 -18.50
N GLU A 550 -15.51 15.28 -18.32
CA GLU A 550 -14.53 15.00 -19.37
C GLU A 550 -14.66 13.58 -19.91
N GLY A 551 -14.67 12.58 -19.01
CA GLY A 551 -14.80 11.18 -19.38
C GLY A 551 -16.14 10.88 -20.06
N SER A 552 -17.24 11.50 -19.62
CA SER A 552 -18.56 11.34 -20.24
C SER A 552 -18.58 11.88 -21.66
N ARG A 553 -17.91 13.00 -21.92
CA ARG A 553 -17.76 13.55 -23.28
C ARG A 553 -16.92 12.64 -24.17
N ILE A 554 -15.82 12.11 -23.66
CA ILE A 554 -14.95 11.17 -24.37
C ILE A 554 -15.73 9.88 -24.73
N ALA A 555 -16.41 9.30 -23.74
CA ALA A 555 -17.14 8.05 -23.92
C ALA A 555 -18.50 8.21 -24.64
N GLY A 556 -18.99 9.45 -24.80
CA GLY A 556 -20.30 9.72 -25.42
C GLY A 556 -21.50 9.25 -24.58
N VAL A 557 -21.38 9.33 -23.24
CA VAL A 557 -22.43 8.90 -22.30
C VAL A 557 -22.87 10.05 -21.38
N TYR A 558 -24.00 9.93 -20.73
CA TYR A 558 -24.55 10.85 -19.74
C TYR A 558 -24.72 12.31 -20.20
N ALA A 559 -24.87 12.55 -21.51
CA ALA A 559 -24.99 13.90 -22.08
C ALA A 559 -26.08 14.76 -21.42
N GLY A 560 -27.17 14.15 -20.97
CA GLY A 560 -28.27 14.84 -20.27
C GLY A 560 -27.96 15.27 -18.83
N GLU A 561 -26.85 14.77 -18.23
CA GLU A 561 -26.47 15.02 -16.85
C GLU A 561 -25.31 16.05 -16.76
N ILE A 562 -24.54 16.19 -17.83
CA ILE A 562 -23.33 17.05 -17.86
C ILE A 562 -23.64 18.49 -17.41
N GLY A 563 -24.73 19.09 -17.91
CA GLY A 563 -25.07 20.48 -17.54
C GLY A 563 -25.30 20.67 -16.04
N ARG A 564 -25.85 19.69 -15.36
CA ARG A 564 -26.04 19.72 -13.91
C ARG A 564 -24.69 19.64 -13.17
N TRP A 565 -23.79 18.77 -13.61
CA TRP A 565 -22.47 18.66 -13.02
C TRP A 565 -21.62 19.90 -13.22
N GLU A 566 -21.74 20.57 -14.39
CA GLU A 566 -21.11 21.86 -14.67
C GLU A 566 -21.67 22.97 -13.75
N GLU A 567 -22.97 22.96 -13.50
CA GLU A 567 -23.61 23.88 -12.57
C GLU A 567 -23.13 23.67 -11.14
N MET A 568 -23.05 22.41 -10.69
CA MET A 568 -22.50 22.09 -9.38
C MET A 568 -21.04 22.54 -9.26
N LEU A 569 -20.22 22.27 -10.27
CA LEU A 569 -18.81 22.65 -10.31
C LEU A 569 -18.63 24.17 -10.18
N ALA A 570 -19.45 24.95 -10.86
CA ALA A 570 -19.43 26.42 -10.80
C ALA A 570 -19.85 27.00 -9.44
N ARG A 571 -20.60 26.21 -8.66
CA ARG A 571 -21.06 26.59 -7.31
C ARG A 571 -20.12 26.18 -6.19
N ILE A 572 -19.09 25.38 -6.45
CA ILE A 572 -18.07 25.04 -5.44
C ILE A 572 -17.39 26.33 -4.98
N PRO A 573 -17.25 26.56 -3.65
CA PRO A 573 -16.60 27.77 -3.15
C PRO A 573 -15.10 27.77 -3.45
N GLU A 574 -14.53 28.97 -3.59
CA GLU A 574 -13.08 29.18 -3.73
C GLU A 574 -12.36 28.82 -2.42
N TYR A 575 -11.11 28.31 -2.55
CA TYR A 575 -10.28 28.03 -1.38
C TYR A 575 -9.96 29.30 -0.60
N GLN A 576 -10.05 29.20 0.71
CA GLN A 576 -9.83 30.32 1.61
C GLN A 576 -8.43 30.26 2.24
N ILE A 577 -7.85 31.42 2.50
CA ILE A 577 -6.57 31.59 3.18
C ILE A 577 -6.84 32.16 4.57
N ASN A 578 -6.20 31.60 5.60
CA ASN A 578 -6.31 32.08 6.97
C ASN A 578 -5.33 33.23 7.29
N GLU A 579 -5.40 33.75 8.51
CA GLU A 579 -4.55 34.84 8.98
C GLU A 579 -3.04 34.52 9.01
N ASP A 580 -2.70 33.24 9.03
CA ASP A 580 -1.34 32.74 8.95
C ASP A 580 -0.77 32.73 7.51
N GLY A 581 -1.59 33.04 6.51
CA GLY A 581 -1.24 32.91 5.10
C GLY A 581 -1.33 31.49 4.57
N ALA A 582 -1.87 30.54 5.34
CA ALA A 582 -2.06 29.17 4.97
C ALA A 582 -3.46 28.91 4.40
N VAL A 583 -3.62 27.95 3.50
CA VAL A 583 -4.96 27.50 3.07
C VAL A 583 -5.72 26.94 4.26
N LYS A 584 -7.00 27.30 4.37
CA LYS A 584 -7.87 26.83 5.45
C LYS A 584 -8.20 25.34 5.31
N GLU A 585 -8.16 24.60 6.41
CA GLU A 585 -8.63 23.23 6.46
C GLU A 585 -10.18 23.15 6.46
N TRP A 586 -10.84 24.14 7.08
CA TRP A 586 -12.31 24.32 7.05
C TRP A 586 -12.66 25.73 6.57
N MET A 587 -13.37 25.83 5.46
CA MET A 587 -13.76 27.11 4.83
C MET A 587 -15.01 27.70 5.48
N HIS A 588 -14.92 27.90 6.81
CA HIS A 588 -15.97 28.50 7.62
C HIS A 588 -15.37 29.36 8.74
N PRO A 589 -15.97 30.53 9.10
CA PRO A 589 -15.39 31.43 10.09
C PRO A 589 -15.30 30.88 11.51
N ASP A 590 -16.20 29.96 11.89
CA ASP A 590 -16.28 29.42 13.24
C ASP A 590 -15.22 28.35 13.56
N PHE A 591 -14.44 27.90 12.57
CA PHE A 591 -13.45 26.85 12.74
C PHE A 591 -12.03 27.38 12.53
N GLN A 592 -11.18 27.14 13.55
CA GLN A 592 -9.76 27.49 13.51
C GLN A 592 -8.94 26.31 13.03
N ASP A 593 -7.96 26.58 12.15
CA ASP A 593 -7.04 25.56 11.68
C ASP A 593 -6.16 25.03 12.82
N ARG A 594 -5.90 23.71 12.78
CA ARG A 594 -5.06 23.02 13.73
C ARG A 594 -3.94 22.29 13.01
N TYR A 595 -2.71 22.80 13.14
CA TYR A 595 -1.54 22.23 12.47
C TYR A 595 -0.98 20.99 13.17
N ARG A 596 -1.33 20.76 14.41
CA ARG A 596 -0.82 19.64 15.21
C ARG A 596 -1.67 18.39 14.98
N HIS A 597 -1.44 17.73 13.85
CA HIS A 597 -2.14 16.51 13.44
C HIS A 597 -1.35 15.72 12.39
N ARG A 598 -1.60 14.41 12.30
CA ARG A 598 -0.96 13.53 11.33
C ARG A 598 -1.55 13.61 9.92
N HIS A 599 -2.87 13.80 9.78
CA HIS A 599 -3.50 14.00 8.47
C HIS A 599 -3.26 15.41 7.93
N ILE A 600 -3.13 15.52 6.63
CA ILE A 600 -3.00 16.78 5.90
C ILE A 600 -3.97 16.82 4.70
N SER A 601 -5.16 16.34 4.90
CA SER A 601 -6.17 16.04 3.88
C SER A 601 -6.55 17.24 3.01
N HIS A 602 -6.54 18.46 3.56
CA HIS A 602 -6.86 19.69 2.84
C HIS A 602 -5.84 20.08 1.76
N ILE A 603 -4.69 19.40 1.69
CA ILE A 603 -3.68 19.61 0.64
C ILE A 603 -3.95 18.75 -0.62
N TYR A 604 -5.03 18.01 -0.64
CA TYR A 604 -5.49 17.20 -1.77
C TYR A 604 -5.38 17.90 -3.14
N PRO A 605 -5.70 19.21 -3.30
CA PRO A 605 -5.57 19.91 -4.58
C PRO A 605 -4.15 19.95 -5.17
N VAL A 606 -3.11 19.84 -4.31
CA VAL A 606 -1.70 19.75 -4.72
C VAL A 606 -1.32 18.30 -4.97
N PHE A 607 -1.60 17.42 -4.00
CA PHE A 607 -1.37 15.98 -4.07
C PHE A 607 -2.47 15.24 -3.25
N PRO A 608 -3.09 14.20 -3.80
CA PRO A 608 -2.79 13.54 -5.08
C PRO A 608 -3.33 14.26 -6.32
N ALA A 609 -4.29 15.22 -6.23
CA ALA A 609 -4.80 15.93 -7.39
C ALA A 609 -3.70 16.74 -8.12
N HIS A 610 -4.07 17.28 -9.29
CA HIS A 610 -3.20 18.11 -10.11
C HIS A 610 -3.80 19.52 -10.29
N GLU A 611 -4.66 19.93 -9.36
CA GLU A 611 -5.40 21.18 -9.47
C GLU A 611 -4.50 22.39 -9.24
N ILE A 612 -3.77 22.39 -8.13
CA ILE A 612 -2.91 23.50 -7.69
C ILE A 612 -1.46 23.18 -7.99
N THR A 613 -0.87 23.98 -8.89
CA THR A 613 0.57 23.97 -9.19
C THR A 613 1.09 25.41 -9.21
N ARG A 614 2.41 25.59 -9.09
CA ARG A 614 3.04 26.93 -9.15
C ARG A 614 2.71 27.66 -10.45
N GLU A 615 2.53 26.92 -11.55
CA GLU A 615 2.24 27.48 -12.87
C GLU A 615 0.76 27.86 -13.06
N LYS A 616 -0.16 27.14 -12.40
CA LYS A 616 -1.60 27.37 -12.54
C LYS A 616 -2.11 28.50 -11.63
N ASP A 617 -1.67 28.49 -10.37
CA ASP A 617 -2.05 29.50 -9.36
C ASP A 617 -0.93 29.67 -8.33
N ALA A 618 -0.06 30.64 -8.56
CA ALA A 618 1.09 30.90 -7.69
C ALA A 618 0.70 31.37 -6.28
N ALA A 619 -0.39 32.10 -6.14
CA ALA A 619 -0.83 32.64 -4.85
C ALA A 619 -1.41 31.53 -3.95
N LEU A 620 -2.32 30.72 -4.47
CA LEU A 620 -2.83 29.55 -3.77
C LEU A 620 -1.72 28.54 -3.49
N PHE A 621 -0.82 28.30 -4.46
CA PHE A 621 0.31 27.40 -4.25
C PHE A 621 1.15 27.79 -3.03
N VAL A 622 1.42 29.09 -2.82
CA VAL A 622 2.15 29.57 -1.63
C VAL A 622 1.35 29.32 -0.36
N ALA A 623 0.04 29.53 -0.38
CA ALA A 623 -0.82 29.28 0.78
C ALA A 623 -0.89 27.78 1.15
N PHE A 624 -0.95 26.90 0.15
CA PHE A 624 -0.85 25.45 0.37
C PHE A 624 0.52 25.06 0.93
N ALA A 625 1.62 25.62 0.44
CA ALA A 625 2.97 25.37 0.94
C ALA A 625 3.12 25.80 2.39
N GLU A 626 2.54 26.96 2.78
CA GLU A 626 2.57 27.42 4.18
C GLU A 626 1.81 26.47 5.11
N ALA A 627 0.67 25.94 4.71
CA ALA A 627 -0.07 24.94 5.49
C ALA A 627 0.75 23.67 5.70
N VAL A 628 1.44 23.17 4.67
CA VAL A 628 2.31 21.98 4.75
C VAL A 628 3.49 22.23 5.68
N ARG A 629 4.18 23.38 5.52
CA ARG A 629 5.31 23.75 6.36
C ARG A 629 4.92 23.80 7.84
N ARG A 630 3.78 24.42 8.16
CA ARG A 630 3.28 24.47 9.53
C ARG A 630 2.92 23.11 10.08
N ARG A 631 2.28 22.26 9.27
CA ARG A 631 1.93 20.88 9.66
C ARG A 631 3.17 20.08 10.02
N LEU A 632 4.24 20.17 9.26
CA LEU A 632 5.48 19.45 9.55
C LEU A 632 6.16 20.03 10.80
N VAL A 633 6.37 21.33 10.86
CA VAL A 633 7.15 21.97 11.95
C VAL A 633 6.41 21.92 13.30
N ILE A 634 5.12 22.27 13.32
CA ILE A 634 4.32 22.33 14.54
C ILE A 634 3.82 20.93 14.94
N GLY A 635 3.49 20.10 13.97
CA GLY A 635 2.88 18.79 14.15
C GLY A 635 3.84 17.61 14.07
N ILE A 636 5.16 17.82 14.13
CA ILE A 636 6.15 16.75 13.96
C ILE A 636 5.94 15.57 14.93
N GLY A 637 5.61 15.85 16.17
CA GLY A 637 5.36 14.84 17.21
C GLY A 637 4.06 14.06 17.05
N ASP A 638 3.22 14.42 16.09
CA ASP A 638 1.95 13.75 15.81
C ASP A 638 2.00 12.97 14.47
N GLN A 639 3.12 13.08 13.73
CA GLN A 639 3.29 12.37 12.45
C GLN A 639 3.43 10.85 12.64
N THR A 640 3.09 10.11 11.60
CA THR A 640 3.18 8.66 11.50
C THR A 640 4.00 8.27 10.27
N ALA A 641 4.31 6.99 10.08
CA ALA A 641 5.02 6.55 8.88
C ALA A 641 4.30 6.96 7.60
N TRP A 642 2.99 6.67 7.52
CA TRP A 642 2.21 7.00 6.33
C TRP A 642 2.09 8.52 6.12
N SER A 643 2.00 9.31 7.19
CA SER A 643 1.92 10.77 7.02
C SER A 643 3.25 11.39 6.57
N PHE A 644 4.40 10.84 6.99
CA PHE A 644 5.69 11.23 6.42
C PHE A 644 5.79 10.86 4.94
N ALA A 645 5.31 9.66 4.54
CA ALA A 645 5.24 9.28 3.13
C ALA A 645 4.33 10.23 2.33
N HIS A 646 3.16 10.62 2.89
CA HIS A 646 2.28 11.60 2.27
C HIS A 646 2.96 12.97 2.13
N LEU A 647 3.58 13.48 3.19
CA LEU A 647 4.32 14.74 3.16
C LEU A 647 5.45 14.72 2.11
N ALA A 648 6.18 13.59 1.99
CA ALA A 648 7.21 13.43 0.96
C ALA A 648 6.64 13.55 -0.46
N ASN A 649 5.48 12.95 -0.73
CA ASN A 649 4.77 13.10 -2.01
C ASN A 649 4.32 14.55 -2.25
N ILE A 650 3.80 15.23 -1.24
CA ILE A 650 3.38 16.63 -1.32
C ILE A 650 4.58 17.53 -1.62
N TYR A 651 5.69 17.40 -0.87
CA TYR A 651 6.90 18.18 -1.11
C TYR A 651 7.52 17.89 -2.49
N ALA A 652 7.45 16.64 -2.96
CA ALA A 652 7.86 16.30 -4.32
C ALA A 652 7.04 17.08 -5.36
N ARG A 653 5.71 17.17 -5.18
CA ARG A 653 4.83 18.00 -6.03
C ARG A 653 5.11 19.50 -5.92
N MET A 654 5.57 19.94 -4.78
CA MET A 654 5.98 21.33 -4.54
C MET A 654 7.38 21.64 -5.07
N GLU A 655 8.09 20.65 -5.62
CA GLU A 655 9.46 20.75 -6.14
C GLU A 655 10.51 21.07 -5.04
N GLU A 656 10.21 20.62 -3.82
CA GLU A 656 11.04 20.79 -2.63
C GLU A 656 11.74 19.46 -2.29
N GLY A 657 12.77 19.08 -3.08
CA GLY A 657 13.43 17.77 -3.01
C GLY A 657 14.09 17.45 -1.67
N GLU A 658 14.71 18.44 -1.04
CA GLU A 658 15.35 18.28 0.26
C GLU A 658 14.32 18.00 1.36
N LEU A 659 13.18 18.69 1.34
CA LEU A 659 12.10 18.44 2.32
C LEU A 659 11.40 17.11 2.08
N ALA A 660 11.27 16.68 0.81
CA ALA A 660 10.77 15.34 0.49
C ALA A 660 11.70 14.25 1.04
N LEU A 661 13.02 14.41 0.84
CA LEU A 661 14.02 13.48 1.36
C LEU A 661 14.07 13.49 2.89
N GLU A 662 13.92 14.66 3.54
CA GLU A 662 13.84 14.78 5.00
C GLU A 662 12.64 14.01 5.57
N CYS A 663 11.47 14.08 4.94
CA CYS A 663 10.29 13.30 5.36
C CYS A 663 10.57 11.78 5.26
N LEU A 664 11.22 11.31 4.19
CA LEU A 664 11.62 9.91 4.07
C LEU A 664 12.69 9.52 5.10
N SER A 665 13.62 10.43 5.42
CA SER A 665 14.62 10.23 6.47
C SER A 665 13.98 10.07 7.86
N LEU A 666 13.04 10.95 8.21
CA LEU A 666 12.28 10.88 9.46
C LEU A 666 11.49 9.57 9.58
N LEU A 667 10.87 9.12 8.48
CA LEU A 667 10.20 7.83 8.39
C LEU A 667 11.16 6.67 8.64
N ALA A 668 12.31 6.65 7.96
CA ALA A 668 13.32 5.59 8.10
C ALA A 668 13.84 5.50 9.53
N ARG A 669 14.10 6.63 10.16
CA ARG A 669 14.66 6.72 11.52
C ARG A 669 13.69 6.32 12.62
N SER A 670 12.38 6.51 12.42
CA SER A 670 11.36 6.27 13.45
C SER A 670 10.49 5.04 13.22
N CYS A 671 10.22 4.66 11.98
CA CYS A 671 9.14 3.73 11.66
C CYS A 671 9.56 2.52 10.82
N LEU A 672 10.86 2.30 10.52
CA LEU A 672 11.31 1.07 9.86
C LEU A 672 11.72 0.00 10.88
N LEU A 673 11.30 -1.24 10.61
CA LEU A 673 11.83 -2.45 11.26
C LEU A 673 13.08 -2.96 10.52
N ASN A 674 13.79 -3.93 11.11
CA ASN A 674 15.02 -4.47 10.52
C ASN A 674 14.81 -5.11 9.14
N ASN A 675 13.63 -5.66 8.86
CA ASN A 675 13.25 -6.20 7.56
C ASN A 675 12.63 -5.16 6.62
N PHE A 676 12.68 -3.89 6.99
CA PHE A 676 12.13 -2.75 6.25
C PHE A 676 10.60 -2.70 6.14
N TYR A 677 9.86 -3.49 6.93
CA TYR A 677 8.45 -3.19 7.12
C TYR A 677 8.29 -1.84 7.80
N THR A 678 7.34 -1.07 7.35
CA THR A 678 6.91 0.13 8.06
C THR A 678 5.94 -0.22 9.18
N VAL A 679 6.04 0.52 10.27
CA VAL A 679 5.07 0.49 11.37
C VAL A 679 4.43 1.85 11.51
N HIS A 680 3.22 1.90 12.08
CA HIS A 680 2.41 3.11 12.15
C HIS A 680 3.14 4.31 12.74
N ASN A 681 3.96 4.13 13.78
CA ASN A 681 4.55 5.23 14.55
C ASN A 681 5.94 4.87 15.10
N ASP A 682 6.57 5.80 15.78
CA ASP A 682 7.90 5.66 16.39
C ASP A 682 7.94 4.52 17.42
N TRP A 683 8.30 3.33 16.95
CA TRP A 683 8.40 2.13 17.80
C TRP A 683 9.59 2.18 18.75
N ARG A 684 10.56 3.03 18.47
CA ARG A 684 11.76 3.21 19.28
C ARG A 684 11.57 4.24 20.39
N GLN A 685 10.47 5.00 20.34
CA GLN A 685 10.15 6.07 21.28
C GLN A 685 11.26 7.14 21.37
N MET A 686 11.85 7.49 20.24
CA MET A 686 12.87 8.54 20.14
C MET A 686 12.29 9.95 20.15
N GLY A 687 10.97 10.08 20.04
CA GLY A 687 10.27 11.37 19.99
C GLY A 687 10.29 12.05 18.62
N ILE A 688 10.59 11.31 17.56
CA ILE A 688 10.63 11.84 16.19
C ILE A 688 9.22 11.92 15.59
N SER A 689 8.34 11.01 15.97
CA SER A 689 6.97 10.94 15.48
C SER A 689 5.99 10.57 16.61
N LEU A 690 4.74 10.25 16.27
CA LEU A 690 3.70 9.95 17.24
C LEU A 690 4.15 8.87 18.25
N ASN A 691 4.06 9.19 19.53
CA ASN A 691 4.33 8.25 20.62
C ASN A 691 3.07 7.47 20.96
N TYR A 692 2.81 6.39 20.25
CA TYR A 692 1.70 5.47 20.51
C TYR A 692 2.26 4.10 20.90
N ARG A 693 1.78 3.54 22.00
CA ARG A 693 2.34 2.30 22.61
C ARG A 693 2.31 1.08 21.69
N ARG A 694 1.41 1.07 20.71
CA ARG A 694 1.35 0.03 19.69
C ARG A 694 1.92 0.61 18.41
N ALA A 695 2.87 -0.06 17.83
CA ALA A 695 3.39 0.27 16.51
C ALA A 695 3.00 -0.87 15.56
N PRO A 696 1.72 -0.96 15.12
CA PRO A 696 1.30 -2.01 14.21
C PRO A 696 2.05 -1.91 12.88
N VAL A 697 2.34 -3.05 12.29
CA VAL A 697 2.87 -3.12 10.92
C VAL A 697 1.81 -2.55 9.99
N GLN A 698 2.20 -1.65 9.11
CA GLN A 698 1.33 -1.04 8.10
C GLN A 698 2.14 -0.79 6.83
N MET A 699 1.72 -1.35 5.71
CA MET A 699 2.46 -1.26 4.45
C MET A 699 2.09 -0.04 3.60
N ASP A 700 1.14 0.77 4.05
CA ASP A 700 0.78 2.03 3.40
C ASP A 700 2.00 2.95 3.20
N ALA A 701 2.83 3.09 4.23
CA ALA A 701 4.04 3.89 4.13
C ALA A 701 5.13 3.24 3.26
N ASN A 702 5.26 1.90 3.25
CA ASN A 702 6.13 1.23 2.28
C ASN A 702 5.73 1.57 0.84
N LEU A 703 4.43 1.57 0.54
CA LEU A 703 3.89 1.83 -0.80
C LEU A 703 3.86 3.33 -1.12
N GLY A 704 3.55 4.18 -0.13
CA GLY A 704 3.66 5.63 -0.24
C GLY A 704 5.10 6.12 -0.47
N TRP A 705 6.11 5.40 0.02
CA TRP A 705 7.52 5.63 -0.30
C TRP A 705 7.81 5.44 -1.78
N VAL A 706 7.25 4.36 -2.38
CA VAL A 706 7.41 4.11 -3.82
C VAL A 706 6.89 5.29 -4.63
N SER A 707 5.69 5.78 -4.31
CA SER A 707 5.08 6.94 -4.94
C SER A 707 5.94 8.21 -4.74
N ALA A 708 6.42 8.46 -3.52
CA ALA A 708 7.23 9.64 -3.22
C ALA A 708 8.51 9.69 -4.07
N VAL A 709 9.25 8.58 -4.15
CA VAL A 709 10.46 8.50 -5.00
C VAL A 709 10.11 8.71 -6.47
N GLN A 710 8.99 8.15 -6.94
CA GLN A 710 8.52 8.38 -8.32
C GLN A 710 8.21 9.86 -8.55
N GLU A 711 7.46 10.54 -7.68
CA GLU A 711 7.11 11.95 -7.77
C GLU A 711 8.36 12.87 -7.71
N MET A 712 9.37 12.50 -6.92
CA MET A 712 10.63 13.25 -6.87
C MET A 712 11.39 13.20 -8.20
N LEU A 713 11.30 12.09 -8.94
CA LEU A 713 12.01 11.86 -10.18
C LEU A 713 11.19 12.22 -11.43
N LEU A 714 9.87 12.04 -11.38
CA LEU A 714 8.99 12.16 -12.54
C LEU A 714 7.58 12.61 -12.13
N TYR A 715 7.22 13.82 -12.50
CA TYR A 715 5.82 14.29 -12.44
C TYR A 715 5.09 13.96 -13.73
N VAL A 716 3.93 13.35 -13.63
CA VAL A 716 3.07 13.02 -14.77
C VAL A 716 1.65 13.49 -14.52
N SER A 717 1.13 14.29 -15.44
CA SER A 717 -0.30 14.62 -15.52
C SER A 717 -0.74 14.67 -16.98
N PRO A 718 -2.03 14.66 -17.31
CA PRO A 718 -2.47 14.82 -18.67
C PRO A 718 -1.84 16.05 -19.32
N GLY A 719 -1.13 15.84 -20.44
CA GLY A 719 -0.47 16.90 -21.21
C GLY A 719 0.77 17.54 -20.57
N THR A 720 1.24 17.08 -19.40
CA THR A 720 2.44 17.66 -18.77
C THR A 720 3.30 16.59 -18.12
N VAL A 721 4.60 16.63 -18.39
CA VAL A 721 5.62 15.80 -17.77
C VAL A 721 6.77 16.69 -17.29
N LYS A 722 7.23 16.49 -16.04
CA LYS A 722 8.42 17.17 -15.52
C LYS A 722 9.46 16.11 -15.13
N LEU A 723 10.67 16.25 -15.67
CA LEU A 723 11.80 15.39 -15.32
C LEU A 723 12.54 15.95 -14.11
N LEU A 724 12.83 15.09 -13.13
CA LEU A 724 13.60 15.41 -11.94
C LEU A 724 13.11 16.69 -11.23
N PRO A 725 11.77 16.87 -11.06
CA PRO A 725 11.22 18.11 -10.53
C PRO A 725 11.68 18.39 -9.10
N SER A 726 12.01 17.35 -8.36
CA SER A 726 12.28 17.41 -6.93
C SER A 726 13.51 16.57 -6.54
N LEU A 727 14.58 16.71 -7.33
CA LEU A 727 15.81 15.96 -7.14
C LEU A 727 16.65 16.54 -6.00
N PRO A 728 16.85 15.81 -4.87
CA PRO A 728 17.70 16.28 -3.78
C PRO A 728 19.19 16.26 -4.17
N GLN A 729 20.01 16.99 -3.43
CA GLN A 729 21.45 17.06 -3.71
C GLN A 729 22.14 15.70 -3.60
N ALA A 730 21.72 14.88 -2.64
CA ALA A 730 22.27 13.55 -2.43
C ALA A 730 22.08 12.60 -3.64
N TRP A 731 21.10 12.86 -4.52
CA TRP A 731 20.85 12.03 -5.72
C TRP A 731 21.50 12.64 -6.96
N ASN A 732 22.81 12.85 -6.88
CA ASN A 732 23.58 13.56 -7.90
C ASN A 732 23.57 12.87 -9.27
N ALA A 733 23.58 11.54 -9.31
CA ALA A 733 23.50 10.73 -10.52
C ALA A 733 22.56 9.56 -10.33
N GLY A 734 21.97 9.09 -11.43
CA GLY A 734 21.08 7.94 -11.38
C GLY A 734 20.42 7.64 -12.72
N GLU A 735 19.55 6.64 -12.70
CA GLU A 735 18.72 6.29 -13.85
C GLU A 735 17.35 5.80 -13.40
N ALA A 736 16.35 6.03 -14.25
CA ALA A 736 15.02 5.46 -14.13
C ALA A 736 14.58 4.87 -15.47
N ARG A 737 13.98 3.69 -15.46
CA ARG A 737 13.55 2.99 -16.66
C ARG A 737 12.14 2.43 -16.48
N GLY A 738 11.37 2.40 -17.59
CA GLY A 738 10.05 1.79 -17.63
C GLY A 738 8.96 2.54 -16.87
N LEU A 739 9.23 3.78 -16.43
CA LEU A 739 8.19 4.61 -15.83
C LEU A 739 7.15 4.97 -16.87
N ARG A 740 5.88 4.96 -16.47
CA ARG A 740 4.75 5.19 -17.38
C ARG A 740 4.38 6.67 -17.46
N LEU A 741 4.01 7.07 -18.67
CA LEU A 741 3.29 8.30 -18.98
C LEU A 741 1.84 7.96 -19.31
N CYS A 742 0.96 8.93 -19.31
CA CYS A 742 -0.43 8.71 -19.74
C CYS A 742 -0.54 8.09 -21.15
N THR A 743 0.42 8.32 -22.04
CA THR A 743 0.37 7.88 -23.44
C THR A 743 1.52 6.95 -23.85
N GLY A 744 2.32 6.47 -22.92
CA GLY A 744 3.48 5.63 -23.22
C GLY A 744 4.40 5.43 -22.03
N SER A 745 5.71 5.43 -22.27
CA SER A 745 6.72 5.23 -21.23
C SER A 745 7.94 6.12 -21.42
N ILE A 746 8.71 6.26 -20.34
CA ILE A 746 9.93 7.03 -20.34
C ILE A 746 11.05 6.28 -19.60
N ALA A 747 12.29 6.47 -20.09
CA ALA A 747 13.51 6.11 -19.41
C ALA A 747 14.44 7.31 -19.43
N PHE A 748 15.17 7.56 -18.35
CA PHE A 748 16.12 8.66 -18.29
C PHE A 748 17.29 8.36 -17.34
N ALA A 749 18.43 8.98 -17.64
CA ALA A 749 19.63 8.94 -16.81
C ALA A 749 20.17 10.35 -16.64
N TRP A 750 20.72 10.63 -15.47
CA TRP A 750 21.24 11.96 -15.14
C TRP A 750 22.58 11.89 -14.41
N ASN A 751 23.35 12.93 -14.58
CA ASN A 751 24.50 13.26 -13.74
C ASN A 751 24.53 14.79 -13.61
N ARG A 752 24.16 15.27 -12.43
CA ARG A 752 23.97 16.70 -12.14
C ARG A 752 25.28 17.46 -12.15
N ASP A 753 26.35 16.89 -11.60
CA ASP A 753 27.68 17.53 -11.55
C ASP A 753 28.26 17.72 -12.95
N GLN A 754 27.91 16.83 -13.87
CA GLN A 754 28.31 16.92 -15.27
C GLN A 754 27.31 17.71 -16.13
N GLY A 755 26.20 18.17 -15.56
CA GLY A 755 25.10 18.80 -16.29
C GLY A 755 24.44 17.90 -17.35
N ARG A 756 24.56 16.59 -17.25
CA ARG A 756 24.11 15.60 -18.25
C ARG A 756 22.74 15.04 -17.89
N LEU A 757 21.86 15.04 -18.88
CA LEU A 757 20.56 14.36 -18.80
C LEU A 757 20.27 13.74 -20.18
N VAL A 758 19.91 12.46 -20.19
CA VAL A 758 19.40 11.76 -21.38
C VAL A 758 18.05 11.15 -21.04
N ALA A 759 17.04 11.40 -21.86
CA ALA A 759 15.70 10.84 -21.70
C ALA A 759 15.18 10.25 -23.01
N GLU A 760 14.66 9.04 -22.97
CA GLU A 760 14.00 8.37 -24.09
C GLU A 760 12.49 8.23 -23.78
N LEU A 761 11.65 8.84 -24.60
CA LEU A 761 10.19 8.70 -24.57
C LEU A 761 9.77 7.69 -25.66
N LYS A 762 8.81 6.82 -25.32
CA LYS A 762 8.15 5.88 -26.24
C LYS A 762 6.66 6.13 -26.22
N ALA A 763 6.08 6.48 -27.37
CA ALA A 763 4.66 6.67 -27.50
C ALA A 763 3.95 5.35 -27.84
N GLU A 764 2.99 4.96 -27.04
CA GLU A 764 2.07 3.84 -27.31
C GLU A 764 0.74 4.33 -27.91
N ARG A 765 0.40 5.58 -27.63
CA ARG A 765 -0.77 6.32 -28.16
C ARG A 765 -0.31 7.65 -28.71
N LYS A 766 -1.15 8.31 -29.51
CA LYS A 766 -0.88 9.69 -29.94
C LYS A 766 -0.59 10.55 -28.71
N THR A 767 0.58 11.16 -28.73
CA THR A 767 1.12 11.91 -27.60
C THR A 767 1.24 13.39 -27.97
N GLU A 768 0.69 14.27 -27.17
CA GLU A 768 0.98 15.69 -27.15
C GLU A 768 1.14 16.13 -25.70
N LEU A 769 2.32 16.61 -25.35
CA LEU A 769 2.62 17.02 -23.99
C LEU A 769 3.69 18.12 -23.93
N VAL A 770 3.69 18.85 -22.83
CA VAL A 770 4.78 19.75 -22.45
C VAL A 770 5.74 19.01 -21.54
N LEU A 771 6.96 18.84 -21.99
CA LEU A 771 8.06 18.30 -21.18
C LEU A 771 8.83 19.45 -20.55
N ARG A 772 9.00 19.40 -19.22
CA ARG A 772 9.89 20.30 -18.48
C ARG A 772 11.15 19.56 -18.06
N LEU A 773 12.30 20.13 -18.42
CA LEU A 773 13.62 19.68 -18.01
C LEU A 773 14.07 20.42 -16.74
N PRO A 774 14.93 19.83 -15.90
CA PRO A 774 15.47 20.53 -14.74
C PRO A 774 16.38 21.71 -15.16
N ALA A 775 16.37 22.77 -14.37
CA ALA A 775 17.09 24.01 -14.70
C ALA A 775 18.60 23.85 -14.87
N TRP A 776 19.21 22.84 -14.24
CA TRP A 776 20.63 22.55 -14.34
C TRP A 776 21.04 21.81 -15.63
N ALA A 777 20.07 21.30 -16.43
CA ALA A 777 20.33 20.47 -17.60
C ALA A 777 20.84 21.24 -18.84
N GLY A 778 21.05 22.57 -18.78
CA GLY A 778 21.65 23.34 -19.86
C GLY A 778 20.88 23.31 -21.19
N GLU A 779 21.62 23.54 -22.30
CA GLU A 779 21.06 23.39 -23.66
C GLU A 779 20.78 21.92 -23.98
N TRP A 780 19.74 21.66 -24.73
CA TRP A 780 19.29 20.33 -25.06
C TRP A 780 19.06 20.15 -26.58
N THR A 781 19.27 18.93 -27.01
CA THR A 781 19.03 18.47 -28.40
C THR A 781 18.07 17.29 -28.39
N TRP A 782 17.54 16.90 -29.54
CA TRP A 782 16.69 15.76 -29.67
C TRP A 782 16.90 14.99 -30.98
N GLU A 783 16.61 13.68 -30.92
CA GLU A 783 16.60 12.79 -32.05
C GLU A 783 15.30 11.98 -32.04
N ALA A 784 14.72 11.76 -33.22
CA ALA A 784 13.47 11.02 -33.37
C ALA A 784 13.69 9.74 -34.18
N ALA A 785 12.97 8.70 -33.77
CA ALA A 785 12.76 7.48 -34.56
C ALA A 785 11.26 7.29 -34.76
N GLY A 786 10.80 7.43 -36.01
CA GLY A 786 9.39 7.49 -36.39
C GLY A 786 8.86 8.93 -36.43
N GLU A 787 7.54 9.09 -36.38
CA GLU A 787 6.87 10.40 -36.42
C GLU A 787 6.86 11.02 -35.01
N ALA A 788 7.93 11.74 -34.67
CA ALA A 788 8.05 12.45 -33.42
C ALA A 788 8.78 13.78 -33.63
N GLU A 789 8.38 14.80 -32.91
CA GLU A 789 9.02 16.11 -32.89
C GLU A 789 9.06 16.71 -31.48
N ALA A 790 10.07 17.52 -31.22
CA ALA A 790 10.18 18.36 -30.04
C ALA A 790 10.42 19.80 -30.47
N GLN A 791 9.59 20.70 -30.00
CA GLN A 791 9.69 22.13 -30.24
C GLN A 791 10.01 22.84 -28.94
N ALA A 792 11.08 23.64 -28.91
CA ALA A 792 11.40 24.45 -27.74
C ALA A 792 10.26 25.46 -27.44
N ALA A 793 9.83 25.49 -26.19
CA ALA A 793 8.78 26.38 -25.68
C ALA A 793 9.29 27.24 -24.50
N GLY A 794 10.63 27.45 -24.43
CA GLY A 794 11.36 28.16 -23.40
C GLY A 794 12.66 27.46 -23.03
N PRO A 795 13.45 28.01 -22.10
CA PRO A 795 14.81 27.51 -21.80
C PRO A 795 14.83 26.02 -21.38
N HIS A 796 13.82 25.58 -20.64
CA HIS A 796 13.75 24.21 -20.09
C HIS A 796 12.42 23.55 -20.41
N ARG A 797 11.74 23.94 -21.51
CA ARG A 797 10.43 23.41 -21.91
C ARG A 797 10.42 23.01 -23.37
N ALA A 798 9.85 21.86 -23.67
CA ALA A 798 9.61 21.38 -25.02
C ALA A 798 8.15 20.97 -25.18
N VAL A 799 7.52 21.34 -26.28
CA VAL A 799 6.26 20.72 -26.74
C VAL A 799 6.64 19.48 -27.54
N ILE A 800 6.18 18.33 -27.10
CA ILE A 800 6.44 17.02 -27.67
C ILE A 800 5.19 16.55 -28.40
N ARG A 801 5.33 16.13 -29.66
CA ARG A 801 4.29 15.46 -30.45
C ARG A 801 4.82 14.15 -31.00
N MET A 802 4.10 13.06 -30.81
CA MET A 802 4.54 11.73 -31.23
C MET A 802 3.35 10.92 -31.73
N ALA A 803 3.54 10.20 -32.83
CA ALA A 803 2.62 9.17 -33.28
C ALA A 803 2.83 7.85 -32.49
N PRO A 804 1.83 6.96 -32.42
CA PRO A 804 1.99 5.66 -31.80
C PRO A 804 3.15 4.86 -32.39
N GLY A 805 3.96 4.22 -31.55
CA GLY A 805 5.14 3.44 -31.94
C GLY A 805 6.42 4.25 -32.14
N SER A 806 6.37 5.58 -32.10
CA SER A 806 7.57 6.43 -32.24
C SER A 806 8.36 6.55 -30.92
N ARG A 807 9.62 6.96 -31.09
CA ARG A 807 10.55 7.25 -29.99
C ARG A 807 11.16 8.63 -30.18
N LEU A 808 11.42 9.27 -29.05
CA LEU A 808 12.10 10.55 -29.00
C LEU A 808 13.16 10.49 -27.90
N THR A 809 14.40 10.75 -28.28
CA THR A 809 15.52 10.90 -27.35
C THR A 809 15.86 12.35 -27.18
N ILE A 810 15.93 12.82 -25.95
CA ILE A 810 16.37 14.17 -25.58
C ILE A 810 17.68 14.03 -24.82
N ALA A 811 18.66 14.81 -25.22
CA ALA A 811 19.95 14.90 -24.54
C ALA A 811 20.27 16.35 -24.17
N ALA A 812 20.64 16.58 -22.91
CA ALA A 812 21.08 17.87 -22.41
C ALA A 812 22.48 17.74 -21.77
N GLY A 813 23.29 18.82 -21.89
CA GLY A 813 24.70 18.89 -21.47
C GLY A 813 25.68 18.61 -22.61
N SER A 814 26.96 18.99 -22.42
CA SER A 814 28.04 18.69 -23.39
C SER A 814 28.30 17.19 -23.48
N ALA A 815 28.45 16.65 -24.68
CA ALA A 815 28.75 15.27 -24.98
C ALA A 815 30.06 14.80 -24.29
#